data_96efff86cc429c30db48256a10a6eedf
#
_entry.id   96efff86cc429c30db48256a10a6eedf
#
_cell.length_a   1.000
_cell.length_b   1.000
_cell.length_c   1.000
_cell.angle_alpha   90.00
_cell.angle_beta   90.00
_cell.angle_gamma   90.00
#
_symmetry.space_group_name_H-M   'P 1'
#
loop_
_entity.id
_entity.type
_entity.pdbx_description
1 polymer ?
#
loop_
_entity_poly.entity_id
_entity_poly.type
_entity_poly.pdbx_seq_one_letter_code
_entity_poly.pdbx_strand_id
1 'polypeptide(L)'
;MRIAFDGSALRPNRTGVGYYAEHLLHHLADAAAPDDEIVVISNCAVETATPLSRHVQVFQDTRRLPRFVWMQTRVPAMLREMRADVAHFTNGMMPIVTSAPTVVTIHDMSLRLLPSYHPVRRVLLNRPLMDLAARKADALITVSESAKRDIVRHYRLDDRRVHVVYEAAASQFRRVTDEAAIDRVRRKYGLVDGNGPGDRRIILYVGTIEPRKNLPVLIEAFAERHRRGELNHRLVCVGPYGWLSRGVEDVIARSRVGDAITFTGYVPFEDLPALYSAAEMFVYPSMYEGFGLPVIEAMACGTPVVTGRAAAVAEVGGPAVEQVDRIDTDALGAALVRLARDPGRRHALAVAGRARSDEFSWARAARQSLDVYQRVVTGRVKPALVPAAAQVDPRKEVRSARVASPGADRAANAPSRPIPATAGVDVLFGQAYYLRFDPKLWEAQQPYAPLGALYAAACARERGYGVALFDAMLAESEQEWTAALDRHQPRFAVIYEDNFNYLTKMCLLRMRQAALAMIASAKARRIPTIVSGSDATDHAAIYLEGGADVVVTGEGEITLVELLDVLTGRRSGGLETIDGLSYLEGPAGVVRTRARDIIRDLGSLPLPAWDLVEVARYRAIWRSHHGYFSMNIATTRGCPYHCNWCAKPIYGQRYTARTPEHVVEEMVWLKQLYAPDHLWIADDIFGLKPGWIERFAEFVDHRDAAIPFKCLLRADQVTADFAAALGHAACQTAWIGAESGSQRVLDAMEKGTRVEQIERATRLLHEAGIHVGFFLQFGYPDETREDIDKTLEMVRVCRPDDIGVSVSYPLPGTPFYQRVQSQLGQKQNWVDSNDLAMMYHATYVPDFYRALHALVHAEFRARRSADEVKRALAQPLRARPRHARAAMQLVSRAVTLPSLRRTVDRLAKVPAPYPAVVPSAVLSPQEAAVPSEQPR
;
A
#
# COMPACT_ATOMS: atom_id res chain seq x y z
N MET A 1 1.19 -15.08 42.00
CA MET A 1 0.65 -13.86 41.32
C MET A 1 -0.87 -13.92 41.31
N ARG A 2 -1.51 -12.76 41.46
CA ARG A 2 -2.95 -12.61 41.21
C ARG A 2 -3.18 -12.02 39.81
N ILE A 3 -3.69 -12.85 38.89
CA ILE A 3 -3.85 -12.54 37.47
C ILE A 3 -5.31 -12.18 37.21
N ALA A 4 -5.59 -10.93 36.83
CA ALA A 4 -6.90 -10.52 36.33
C ALA A 4 -7.01 -10.85 34.83
N PHE A 5 -7.98 -11.67 34.44
CA PHE A 5 -8.16 -12.12 33.07
C PHE A 5 -9.48 -11.59 32.48
N ASP A 6 -9.43 -10.88 31.35
CA ASP A 6 -10.65 -10.37 30.67
C ASP A 6 -11.45 -11.52 30.06
N GLY A 7 -12.52 -11.93 30.72
CA GLY A 7 -13.48 -12.93 30.28
C GLY A 7 -14.67 -12.39 29.49
N SER A 8 -14.65 -11.12 29.08
CA SER A 8 -15.77 -10.51 28.34
C SER A 8 -16.04 -11.13 26.97
N ALA A 9 -15.13 -11.96 26.44
CA ALA A 9 -15.29 -12.75 25.23
C ALA A 9 -15.91 -14.15 25.47
N LEU A 10 -15.99 -14.61 26.71
CA LEU A 10 -16.53 -15.93 27.12
C LEU A 10 -18.05 -15.87 27.20
N ARG A 11 -18.72 -15.87 26.06
CA ARG A 11 -20.17 -15.73 25.89
C ARG A 11 -20.76 -16.93 25.16
N PRO A 12 -22.10 -17.16 25.26
CA PRO A 12 -22.80 -17.99 24.29
C PRO A 12 -22.51 -17.50 22.86
N ASN A 13 -22.49 -18.35 21.88
CA ASN A 13 -22.21 -18.06 20.49
C ASN A 13 -20.82 -17.36 20.30
N ARG A 14 -19.77 -18.04 20.70
CA ARG A 14 -18.38 -17.58 20.65
C ARG A 14 -17.89 -17.36 19.23
N THR A 15 -16.97 -16.43 19.10
CA THR A 15 -16.14 -16.21 17.90
C THR A 15 -14.72 -16.70 18.17
N GLY A 16 -13.82 -16.63 17.20
CA GLY A 16 -12.41 -17.02 17.36
C GLY A 16 -11.74 -16.47 18.62
N VAL A 17 -11.99 -15.20 18.96
CA VAL A 17 -11.45 -14.57 20.19
C VAL A 17 -12.02 -15.21 21.46
N GLY A 18 -13.28 -15.64 21.43
CA GLY A 18 -13.91 -16.35 22.57
C GLY A 18 -13.28 -17.72 22.77
N TYR A 19 -13.03 -18.45 21.70
CA TYR A 19 -12.33 -19.75 21.76
C TYR A 19 -10.88 -19.59 22.23
N TYR A 20 -10.17 -18.58 21.72
CA TYR A 20 -8.83 -18.23 22.23
C TYR A 20 -8.85 -18.02 23.76
N ALA A 21 -9.75 -17.15 24.23
CA ALA A 21 -9.82 -16.80 25.66
C ALA A 21 -10.13 -18.02 26.52
N GLU A 22 -11.02 -18.91 26.06
CA GLU A 22 -11.38 -20.12 26.78
C GLU A 22 -10.23 -21.12 26.88
N HIS A 23 -9.63 -21.47 25.74
CA HIS A 23 -8.52 -22.44 25.72
C HIS A 23 -7.30 -21.90 26.46
N LEU A 24 -6.97 -20.64 26.30
CA LEU A 24 -5.88 -20.02 27.05
C LEU A 24 -6.16 -20.07 28.57
N LEU A 25 -7.39 -19.73 29.00
CA LEU A 25 -7.76 -19.72 30.42
C LEU A 25 -7.65 -21.11 31.07
N HIS A 26 -8.17 -22.16 30.42
CA HIS A 26 -8.07 -23.52 30.93
C HIS A 26 -6.61 -23.94 31.10
N HIS A 27 -5.77 -23.74 30.08
CA HIS A 27 -4.37 -24.13 30.14
C HIS A 27 -3.50 -23.21 31.03
N LEU A 28 -3.91 -21.96 31.25
CA LEU A 28 -3.31 -21.10 32.27
C LEU A 28 -3.57 -21.66 33.67
N ALA A 29 -4.81 -22.12 33.94
CA ALA A 29 -5.17 -22.72 35.21
C ALA A 29 -4.41 -24.02 35.48
N ASP A 30 -4.09 -24.79 34.43
CA ASP A 30 -3.29 -26.02 34.52
C ASP A 30 -1.79 -25.74 34.70
N ALA A 31 -1.29 -24.60 34.15
CA ALA A 31 0.14 -24.25 34.14
C ALA A 31 0.55 -23.31 35.27
N ALA A 32 -0.39 -22.66 35.93
CA ALA A 32 -0.17 -21.73 37.03
C ALA A 32 0.48 -22.42 38.25
N ALA A 33 1.34 -21.68 38.95
CA ALA A 33 1.89 -22.20 40.20
C ALA A 33 0.79 -22.34 41.27
N PRO A 34 0.99 -23.21 42.30
CA PRO A 34 -0.02 -23.42 43.35
C PRO A 34 -0.46 -22.15 44.08
N ASP A 35 0.43 -21.17 44.17
CA ASP A 35 0.21 -19.86 44.79
C ASP A 35 -0.31 -18.79 43.84
N ASP A 36 -0.50 -19.10 42.53
CA ASP A 36 -1.08 -18.20 41.56
C ASP A 36 -2.61 -18.25 41.61
N GLU A 37 -3.25 -17.09 41.60
CA GLU A 37 -4.71 -16.95 41.55
C GLU A 37 -5.12 -16.33 40.22
N ILE A 38 -6.04 -16.99 39.53
CA ILE A 38 -6.61 -16.44 38.29
C ILE A 38 -8.03 -15.95 38.56
N VAL A 39 -8.29 -14.67 38.35
CA VAL A 39 -9.58 -14.03 38.54
C VAL A 39 -10.12 -13.54 37.21
N VAL A 40 -11.15 -14.18 36.71
CA VAL A 40 -11.83 -13.81 35.47
C VAL A 40 -12.77 -12.63 35.76
N ILE A 41 -12.55 -11.51 35.10
CA ILE A 41 -13.44 -10.32 35.17
C ILE A 41 -14.34 -10.25 33.94
N SER A 42 -15.65 -10.07 34.13
CA SER A 42 -16.60 -10.01 33.02
C SER A 42 -17.78 -9.08 33.31
N ASN A 43 -18.33 -8.45 32.30
CA ASN A 43 -19.59 -7.69 32.35
C ASN A 43 -20.82 -8.49 31.91
N CYS A 44 -20.67 -9.78 31.70
CA CYS A 44 -21.73 -10.71 31.29
C CYS A 44 -21.46 -12.07 31.92
N ALA A 45 -22.45 -12.97 31.82
CA ALA A 45 -22.28 -14.35 32.24
C ALA A 45 -21.09 -15.00 31.51
N VAL A 46 -20.23 -15.65 32.25
CA VAL A 46 -19.11 -16.42 31.72
C VAL A 46 -19.60 -17.83 31.46
N GLU A 47 -19.53 -18.23 30.21
CA GLU A 47 -19.88 -19.61 29.81
C GLU A 47 -18.67 -20.24 29.14
N THR A 48 -18.34 -21.47 29.53
CA THR A 48 -17.25 -22.27 28.97
C THR A 48 -17.77 -23.64 28.58
N ALA A 49 -17.20 -24.26 27.56
CA ALA A 49 -17.61 -25.58 27.08
C ALA A 49 -17.34 -26.66 28.15
N THR A 50 -16.29 -26.47 28.92
CA THR A 50 -15.94 -27.33 30.07
C THR A 50 -15.94 -26.51 31.35
N PRO A 51 -16.26 -27.09 32.51
CA PRO A 51 -16.21 -26.38 33.79
C PRO A 51 -14.82 -25.79 34.03
N LEU A 52 -14.78 -24.57 34.58
CA LEU A 52 -13.53 -23.93 34.97
C LEU A 52 -12.88 -24.67 36.14
N SER A 53 -11.57 -24.70 36.16
CA SER A 53 -10.79 -25.20 37.29
C SER A 53 -11.17 -24.50 38.60
N ARG A 54 -11.12 -25.22 39.73
CA ARG A 54 -11.32 -24.62 41.08
C ARG A 54 -10.35 -23.52 41.43
N HIS A 55 -9.24 -23.41 40.72
CA HIS A 55 -8.25 -22.35 40.85
C HIS A 55 -8.62 -21.06 40.13
N VAL A 56 -9.71 -21.06 39.40
CA VAL A 56 -10.21 -19.89 38.63
C VAL A 56 -11.43 -19.32 39.35
N GLN A 57 -11.31 -18.11 39.82
CA GLN A 57 -12.44 -17.36 40.39
C GLN A 57 -13.07 -16.49 39.28
N VAL A 58 -14.41 -16.37 39.30
CA VAL A 58 -15.15 -15.53 38.37
C VAL A 58 -15.72 -14.32 39.10
N PHE A 59 -15.29 -13.13 38.74
CA PHE A 59 -15.84 -11.88 39.25
C PHE A 59 -16.72 -11.24 38.18
N GLN A 60 -18.02 -11.54 38.23
CA GLN A 60 -19.00 -11.01 37.28
C GLN A 60 -19.60 -9.71 37.82
N ASP A 61 -19.47 -8.61 36.99
CA ASP A 61 -20.20 -7.38 37.31
C ASP A 61 -21.65 -7.51 36.79
N THR A 62 -22.61 -7.50 37.68
CA THR A 62 -24.03 -7.61 37.35
C THR A 62 -24.67 -6.35 36.78
N ARG A 63 -23.92 -5.24 36.72
CA ARG A 63 -24.40 -3.96 36.16
C ARG A 63 -24.45 -4.09 34.65
N ARG A 64 -25.60 -3.81 34.03
CA ARG A 64 -25.81 -3.85 32.59
C ARG A 64 -25.22 -2.63 31.89
N LEU A 65 -23.91 -2.44 31.98
CA LEU A 65 -23.17 -1.36 31.30
C LEU A 65 -22.72 -1.80 29.90
N PRO A 66 -22.77 -0.93 28.90
CA PRO A 66 -22.08 -1.17 27.61
C PRO A 66 -20.60 -1.52 27.87
N ARG A 67 -20.05 -2.49 27.14
CA ARG A 67 -18.69 -3.01 27.38
C ARG A 67 -17.64 -1.89 27.46
N PHE A 68 -17.71 -0.88 26.60
CA PHE A 68 -16.78 0.25 26.62
C PHE A 68 -16.85 1.03 27.94
N VAL A 69 -18.07 1.37 28.41
CA VAL A 69 -18.28 2.11 29.68
C VAL A 69 -17.79 1.26 30.85
N TRP A 70 -18.16 -0.02 30.88
CA TRP A 70 -17.71 -0.95 31.90
C TRP A 70 -16.18 -1.04 31.97
N MET A 71 -15.53 -1.19 30.80
CA MET A 71 -14.08 -1.27 30.68
C MET A 71 -13.38 -0.03 31.28
N GLN A 72 -13.94 1.18 31.07
CA GLN A 72 -13.31 2.43 31.49
C GLN A 72 -13.65 2.84 32.93
N THR A 73 -14.75 2.36 33.50
CA THR A 73 -15.22 2.81 34.82
C THR A 73 -15.12 1.74 35.89
N ARG A 74 -15.51 0.51 35.60
CA ARG A 74 -15.58 -0.59 36.57
C ARG A 74 -14.29 -1.41 36.65
N VAL A 75 -13.70 -1.75 35.50
CA VAL A 75 -12.46 -2.56 35.49
C VAL A 75 -11.34 -1.93 36.31
N PRO A 76 -11.04 -0.62 36.26
CA PRO A 76 -10.03 -0.03 37.12
C PRO A 76 -10.31 -0.16 38.63
N ALA A 77 -11.59 -0.11 39.02
CA ALA A 77 -11.99 -0.33 40.42
C ALA A 77 -11.81 -1.78 40.81
N MET A 78 -12.29 -2.72 39.96
CA MET A 78 -12.15 -4.16 40.20
C MET A 78 -10.68 -4.60 40.34
N LEU A 79 -9.78 -4.10 39.49
CA LEU A 79 -8.35 -4.37 39.55
C LEU A 79 -7.72 -3.91 40.88
N ARG A 80 -8.19 -2.77 41.44
CA ARG A 80 -7.76 -2.28 42.76
C ARG A 80 -8.34 -3.12 43.89
N GLU A 81 -9.64 -3.42 43.85
CA GLU A 81 -10.34 -4.20 44.84
C GLU A 81 -9.71 -5.59 45.00
N MET A 82 -9.37 -6.25 43.88
CA MET A 82 -8.73 -7.56 43.93
C MET A 82 -7.20 -7.53 44.09
N ARG A 83 -6.59 -6.38 44.14
CA ARG A 83 -5.11 -6.20 44.19
C ARG A 83 -4.40 -7.05 43.14
N ALA A 84 -4.83 -6.94 41.89
CA ALA A 84 -4.23 -7.69 40.79
C ALA A 84 -2.76 -7.31 40.60
N ASP A 85 -1.88 -8.30 40.47
CA ASP A 85 -0.47 -8.12 40.14
C ASP A 85 -0.28 -7.83 38.65
N VAL A 86 -1.15 -8.43 37.80
CA VAL A 86 -1.16 -8.22 36.35
C VAL A 86 -2.59 -8.36 35.80
N ALA A 87 -2.92 -7.61 34.76
CA ALA A 87 -4.21 -7.70 34.08
C ALA A 87 -4.00 -8.05 32.59
N HIS A 88 -4.59 -9.15 32.14
CA HIS A 88 -4.56 -9.57 30.74
C HIS A 88 -5.89 -9.29 30.03
N PHE A 89 -5.85 -8.45 28.99
CA PHE A 89 -6.97 -8.09 28.14
C PHE A 89 -6.88 -8.84 26.81
N THR A 90 -7.80 -9.74 26.56
CA THR A 90 -7.73 -10.76 25.49
C THR A 90 -8.17 -10.27 24.10
N ASN A 91 -8.63 -9.01 23.97
CA ASN A 91 -9.27 -8.55 22.73
C ASN A 91 -8.92 -7.10 22.36
N GLY A 92 -7.64 -6.77 22.28
CA GLY A 92 -7.13 -5.53 21.70
C GLY A 92 -7.56 -4.23 22.39
N MET A 93 -8.22 -4.30 23.55
CA MET A 93 -8.72 -3.13 24.30
C MET A 93 -8.42 -3.27 25.78
N MET A 94 -8.11 -2.13 26.43
CA MET A 94 -7.84 -2.06 27.87
C MET A 94 -8.41 -0.76 28.45
N PRO A 95 -8.52 -0.61 29.78
CA PRO A 95 -8.83 0.66 30.41
C PRO A 95 -7.74 1.71 30.12
N ILE A 96 -8.14 2.98 30.04
CA ILE A 96 -7.20 4.11 29.87
C ILE A 96 -6.33 4.29 31.10
N VAL A 97 -6.92 4.03 32.28
CA VAL A 97 -6.26 4.10 33.59
C VAL A 97 -6.34 2.73 34.24
N THR A 98 -5.21 2.20 34.66
CA THR A 98 -5.10 0.90 35.35
C THR A 98 -4.31 1.03 36.63
N SER A 99 -4.62 0.20 37.62
CA SER A 99 -3.88 0.10 38.88
C SER A 99 -2.92 -1.08 38.91
N ALA A 100 -2.92 -1.92 37.88
CA ALA A 100 -2.04 -3.08 37.73
C ALA A 100 -1.32 -2.99 36.38
N PRO A 101 -0.12 -3.55 36.26
CA PRO A 101 0.54 -3.79 34.97
C PRO A 101 -0.37 -4.54 33.99
N THR A 102 -0.25 -4.23 32.70
CA THR A 102 -1.20 -4.68 31.70
C THR A 102 -0.53 -5.46 30.58
N VAL A 103 -1.15 -6.57 30.20
CA VAL A 103 -0.86 -7.35 29.00
C VAL A 103 -2.08 -7.30 28.10
N VAL A 104 -1.89 -7.04 26.82
CA VAL A 104 -3.00 -6.99 25.84
C VAL A 104 -2.72 -7.90 24.69
N THR A 105 -3.67 -8.80 24.36
CA THR A 105 -3.58 -9.59 23.12
C THR A 105 -4.20 -8.82 21.97
N ILE A 106 -3.42 -8.64 20.90
CA ILE A 106 -3.86 -8.13 19.60
C ILE A 106 -3.77 -9.27 18.61
N HIS A 107 -4.92 -9.82 18.23
CA HIS A 107 -4.98 -10.98 17.32
C HIS A 107 -4.62 -10.60 15.89
N ASP A 108 -5.15 -9.49 15.39
CA ASP A 108 -4.87 -9.00 14.05
C ASP A 108 -4.92 -7.46 13.96
N MET A 109 -4.41 -6.95 12.88
CA MET A 109 -4.41 -5.53 12.55
C MET A 109 -5.46 -5.16 11.50
N SER A 110 -6.45 -6.02 11.23
CA SER A 110 -7.42 -5.85 10.14
C SER A 110 -8.24 -4.56 10.25
N LEU A 111 -8.63 -4.16 11.49
CA LEU A 111 -9.29 -2.87 11.73
C LEU A 111 -8.46 -1.66 11.31
N ARG A 112 -7.15 -1.82 11.28
CA ARG A 112 -6.19 -0.76 10.95
C ARG A 112 -5.71 -0.86 9.51
N LEU A 113 -5.37 -2.05 9.05
CA LEU A 113 -4.81 -2.29 7.72
C LEU A 113 -5.89 -2.43 6.65
N LEU A 114 -7.06 -2.95 7.00
CA LEU A 114 -8.18 -3.21 6.09
C LEU A 114 -9.48 -2.57 6.58
N PRO A 115 -9.52 -1.25 6.88
CA PRO A 115 -10.70 -0.61 7.46
C PRO A 115 -11.94 -0.68 6.56
N SER A 116 -11.76 -0.74 5.23
CA SER A 116 -12.85 -0.88 4.25
C SER A 116 -13.61 -2.20 4.35
N TYR A 117 -12.98 -3.24 4.88
CA TYR A 117 -13.59 -4.56 5.09
C TYR A 117 -14.38 -4.67 6.39
N HIS A 118 -14.45 -3.58 7.17
CA HIS A 118 -15.18 -3.54 8.43
C HIS A 118 -16.30 -2.47 8.40
N PRO A 119 -17.39 -2.68 9.13
CA PRO A 119 -18.39 -1.64 9.29
C PRO A 119 -17.76 -0.37 9.86
N VAL A 120 -18.08 0.78 9.28
CA VAL A 120 -17.50 2.10 9.67
C VAL A 120 -17.64 2.36 11.18
N ARG A 121 -18.79 1.99 11.77
CA ARG A 121 -19.01 2.12 13.22
C ARG A 121 -17.98 1.31 14.03
N ARG A 122 -17.64 0.10 13.58
CA ARG A 122 -16.66 -0.76 14.25
C ARG A 122 -15.27 -0.17 14.17
N VAL A 123 -14.89 0.37 13.03
CA VAL A 123 -13.59 1.05 12.82
C VAL A 123 -13.50 2.29 13.71
N LEU A 124 -14.51 3.15 13.71
CA LEU A 124 -14.50 4.40 14.47
C LEU A 124 -14.47 4.20 15.98
N LEU A 125 -15.12 3.14 16.50
CA LEU A 125 -15.19 2.90 17.96
C LEU A 125 -14.00 2.08 18.47
N ASN A 126 -13.59 1.03 17.74
CA ASN A 126 -12.62 0.07 18.27
C ASN A 126 -11.16 0.39 17.89
N ARG A 127 -10.93 0.98 16.70
CA ARG A 127 -9.57 1.33 16.27
C ARG A 127 -8.85 2.28 17.22
N PRO A 128 -9.44 3.41 17.69
CA PRO A 128 -8.76 4.28 18.63
C PRO A 128 -8.42 3.61 19.96
N LEU A 129 -9.26 2.67 20.41
CA LEU A 129 -9.02 1.90 21.64
C LEU A 129 -7.90 0.90 21.47
N MET A 130 -7.84 0.23 20.31
CA MET A 130 -6.73 -0.66 19.99
C MET A 130 -5.41 0.11 19.84
N ASP A 131 -5.44 1.28 19.18
CA ASP A 131 -4.28 2.16 19.05
C ASP A 131 -3.77 2.63 20.43
N LEU A 132 -4.67 2.92 21.36
CA LEU A 132 -4.34 3.28 22.72
C LEU A 132 -3.75 2.10 23.48
N ALA A 133 -4.38 0.92 23.41
CA ALA A 133 -3.92 -0.30 24.05
C ALA A 133 -2.51 -0.69 23.57
N ALA A 134 -2.28 -0.67 22.26
CA ALA A 134 -0.97 -0.97 21.70
C ALA A 134 0.15 -0.07 22.23
N ARG A 135 -0.15 1.21 22.49
CA ARG A 135 0.84 2.18 22.99
C ARG A 135 1.03 2.13 24.50
N LYS A 136 -0.05 1.87 25.24
CA LYS A 136 -0.06 1.99 26.71
C LYS A 136 0.19 0.69 27.46
N ALA A 137 -0.15 -0.46 26.88
CA ALA A 137 0.08 -1.73 27.54
C ALA A 137 1.57 -1.93 27.91
N ASP A 138 1.84 -2.54 29.05
CA ASP A 138 3.20 -2.84 29.47
C ASP A 138 3.83 -3.91 28.59
N ALA A 139 3.06 -4.90 28.14
CA ALA A 139 3.44 -5.86 27.12
C ALA A 139 2.26 -6.17 26.17
N LEU A 140 2.59 -6.55 24.95
CA LEU A 140 1.63 -7.04 23.96
C LEU A 140 1.88 -8.53 23.69
N ILE A 141 0.81 -9.29 23.62
CA ILE A 141 0.80 -10.64 23.06
C ILE A 141 0.17 -10.56 21.66
N THR A 142 0.73 -11.27 20.72
CA THR A 142 0.14 -11.49 19.40
C THR A 142 0.33 -12.92 18.96
N VAL A 143 -0.41 -13.35 17.94
CA VAL A 143 -0.62 -14.77 17.66
C VAL A 143 0.22 -15.31 16.49
N SER A 144 1.05 -14.47 15.88
CA SER A 144 2.01 -14.85 14.83
C SER A 144 3.15 -13.85 14.70
N GLU A 145 4.26 -14.27 14.11
CA GLU A 145 5.37 -13.35 13.76
C GLU A 145 4.92 -12.35 12.70
N SER A 146 4.02 -12.74 11.81
CA SER A 146 3.42 -11.84 10.85
C SER A 146 2.65 -10.70 11.52
N ALA A 147 1.78 -11.02 12.47
CA ALA A 147 1.02 -10.03 13.24
C ALA A 147 1.97 -9.16 14.11
N LYS A 148 3.04 -9.73 14.67
CA LYS A 148 4.07 -9.00 15.40
C LYS A 148 4.75 -7.96 14.51
N ARG A 149 5.19 -8.35 13.31
CA ARG A 149 5.80 -7.40 12.34
C ARG A 149 4.86 -6.25 12.01
N ASP A 150 3.57 -6.53 11.80
CA ASP A 150 2.56 -5.51 11.53
C ASP A 150 2.39 -4.55 12.71
N ILE A 151 2.29 -5.08 13.94
CA ILE A 151 2.15 -4.29 15.18
C ILE A 151 3.37 -3.40 15.40
N VAL A 152 4.57 -4.00 15.39
CA VAL A 152 5.84 -3.29 15.63
C VAL A 152 6.03 -2.19 14.59
N ARG A 153 5.89 -2.52 13.31
CA ARG A 153 6.03 -1.57 12.20
C ARG A 153 5.02 -0.43 12.29
N HIS A 154 3.76 -0.77 12.52
CA HIS A 154 2.67 0.20 12.43
C HIS A 154 2.64 1.16 13.62
N TYR A 155 2.84 0.65 14.83
CA TYR A 155 2.86 1.46 16.05
C TYR A 155 4.24 1.96 16.42
N ARG A 156 5.30 1.57 15.71
CA ARG A 156 6.71 1.91 15.97
C ARG A 156 7.10 1.55 17.41
N LEU A 157 6.81 0.33 17.79
CA LEU A 157 7.09 -0.18 19.13
C LEU A 157 8.47 -0.84 19.18
N ASP A 158 9.03 -0.90 20.40
CA ASP A 158 10.15 -1.78 20.68
C ASP A 158 9.71 -3.25 20.48
N ASP A 159 10.44 -4.01 19.67
CA ASP A 159 10.18 -5.41 19.36
C ASP A 159 10.06 -6.29 20.62
N ARG A 160 10.83 -5.95 21.69
CA ARG A 160 10.82 -6.63 22.99
C ARG A 160 9.52 -6.49 23.77
N ARG A 161 8.65 -5.52 23.41
CA ARG A 161 7.33 -5.35 24.02
C ARG A 161 6.25 -6.24 23.39
N VAL A 162 6.53 -6.85 22.24
CA VAL A 162 5.57 -7.63 21.48
C VAL A 162 6.00 -9.10 21.47
N HIS A 163 5.26 -9.93 22.18
CA HIS A 163 5.55 -11.34 22.35
C HIS A 163 4.64 -12.18 21.46
N VAL A 164 5.23 -13.10 20.67
CA VAL A 164 4.44 -14.05 19.88
C VAL A 164 4.10 -15.25 20.75
N VAL A 165 2.80 -15.50 20.86
CA VAL A 165 2.23 -16.67 21.54
C VAL A 165 1.25 -17.31 20.57
N TYR A 166 1.68 -18.36 19.90
CA TYR A 166 0.88 -19.04 18.90
C TYR A 166 -0.37 -19.69 19.51
N GLU A 167 -1.48 -19.61 18.77
CA GLU A 167 -2.69 -20.37 19.04
C GLU A 167 -2.50 -21.84 18.64
N ALA A 168 -3.44 -22.71 19.00
CA ALA A 168 -3.44 -24.12 18.63
C ALA A 168 -4.85 -24.61 18.30
N ALA A 169 -4.97 -25.74 17.62
CA ALA A 169 -6.24 -26.44 17.53
C ALA A 169 -6.67 -26.97 18.92
N ALA A 170 -7.94 -26.95 19.19
CA ALA A 170 -8.47 -27.59 20.41
C ALA A 170 -8.32 -29.13 20.32
N SER A 171 -8.19 -29.81 21.47
CA SER A 171 -7.88 -31.23 21.54
C SER A 171 -8.91 -32.14 20.84
N GLN A 172 -10.12 -31.66 20.63
CA GLN A 172 -11.17 -32.38 19.88
C GLN A 172 -10.93 -32.39 18.37
N PHE A 173 -10.14 -31.44 17.81
CA PHE A 173 -9.77 -31.45 16.40
C PHE A 173 -8.74 -32.55 16.16
N ARG A 174 -9.25 -33.71 15.82
CA ARG A 174 -8.49 -34.89 15.42
C ARG A 174 -9.28 -35.63 14.34
N ARG A 175 -8.60 -36.43 13.55
CA ARG A 175 -9.28 -37.20 12.53
C ARG A 175 -10.34 -38.10 13.14
N VAL A 176 -11.57 -37.90 12.71
CA VAL A 176 -12.70 -38.78 13.00
C VAL A 176 -12.64 -39.95 12.01
N THR A 177 -12.56 -41.19 12.55
CA THR A 177 -12.51 -42.44 11.76
C THR A 177 -13.81 -43.24 11.87
N ASP A 178 -14.72 -42.82 12.72
CA ASP A 178 -16.05 -43.41 12.85
C ASP A 178 -16.94 -42.89 11.71
N GLU A 179 -17.11 -43.70 10.68
CA GLU A 179 -17.97 -43.39 9.52
C GLU A 179 -19.43 -43.13 9.92
N ALA A 180 -19.95 -43.80 10.98
CA ALA A 180 -21.29 -43.54 11.46
C ALA A 180 -21.45 -42.14 12.07
N ALA A 181 -20.41 -41.63 12.74
CA ALA A 181 -20.36 -40.25 13.24
C ALA A 181 -20.27 -39.24 12.09
N ILE A 182 -19.45 -39.52 11.09
CA ILE A 182 -19.32 -38.67 9.87
C ILE A 182 -20.66 -38.60 9.14
N ASP A 183 -21.30 -39.75 8.88
CA ASP A 183 -22.57 -39.82 8.18
C ASP A 183 -23.73 -39.17 8.94
N ARG A 184 -23.70 -39.22 10.27
CA ARG A 184 -24.67 -38.52 11.10
C ARG A 184 -24.59 -37.02 10.92
N VAL A 185 -23.34 -36.46 10.89
CA VAL A 185 -23.09 -35.03 10.68
C VAL A 185 -23.42 -34.64 9.24
N ARG A 186 -23.04 -35.44 8.26
CA ARG A 186 -23.42 -35.23 6.84
C ARG A 186 -24.93 -35.14 6.66
N ARG A 187 -25.69 -36.09 7.21
CA ARG A 187 -27.19 -36.08 7.19
C ARG A 187 -27.76 -34.85 7.90
N LYS A 188 -27.21 -34.48 9.06
CA LYS A 188 -27.66 -33.31 9.82
C LYS A 188 -27.61 -32.02 9.00
N TYR A 189 -26.60 -31.87 8.14
CA TYR A 189 -26.43 -30.68 7.29
C TYR A 189 -26.85 -30.86 5.83
N GLY A 190 -27.57 -31.93 5.49
CA GLY A 190 -28.08 -32.18 4.14
C GLY A 190 -27.00 -32.42 3.09
N LEU A 191 -25.89 -33.04 3.50
CA LEU A 191 -24.73 -33.31 2.64
C LEU A 191 -24.74 -34.72 2.03
N VAL A 192 -25.79 -35.48 2.24
CA VAL A 192 -26.02 -36.82 1.69
C VAL A 192 -27.15 -36.72 0.69
N ASP A 193 -26.88 -37.00 -0.60
CA ASP A 193 -27.90 -37.13 -1.61
C ASP A 193 -28.58 -38.50 -1.50
N GLY A 194 -29.89 -38.55 -1.34
CA GLY A 194 -30.68 -39.74 -0.93
C GLY A 194 -30.74 -40.93 -1.92
N ASN A 195 -29.92 -40.98 -2.96
CA ASN A 195 -29.96 -42.05 -3.97
C ASN A 195 -28.57 -42.58 -4.35
N GLY A 196 -28.03 -43.52 -3.53
CA GLY A 196 -26.95 -44.40 -3.96
C GLY A 196 -25.51 -44.00 -3.60
N PRO A 197 -24.51 -44.84 -3.91
CA PRO A 197 -23.12 -44.75 -3.49
C PRO A 197 -22.30 -43.71 -4.30
N GLY A 198 -22.91 -42.59 -4.64
CA GLY A 198 -22.33 -41.50 -5.38
C GLY A 198 -22.26 -40.19 -4.58
N ASP A 199 -21.94 -40.28 -3.29
CA ASP A 199 -21.75 -39.09 -2.45
C ASP A 199 -20.76 -38.14 -3.06
N ARG A 200 -21.20 -36.92 -3.38
CA ARG A 200 -20.33 -35.87 -3.90
C ARG A 200 -19.24 -35.60 -2.89
N ARG A 201 -17.98 -35.65 -3.32
CA ARG A 201 -16.83 -35.33 -2.51
C ARG A 201 -16.94 -33.86 -2.04
N ILE A 202 -16.50 -33.59 -0.82
CA ILE A 202 -16.68 -32.27 -0.20
C ILE A 202 -15.42 -31.43 -0.34
N ILE A 203 -15.59 -30.20 -0.84
CA ILE A 203 -14.66 -29.10 -0.68
C ILE A 203 -15.21 -28.22 0.45
N LEU A 204 -14.47 -28.05 1.54
CA LEU A 204 -14.95 -27.41 2.75
C LEU A 204 -14.34 -26.00 2.92
N TYR A 205 -15.18 -25.05 3.29
CA TYR A 205 -14.80 -23.74 3.82
C TYR A 205 -15.40 -23.56 5.21
N VAL A 206 -14.63 -23.04 6.18
CA VAL A 206 -15.09 -22.74 7.54
C VAL A 206 -14.69 -21.32 7.92
N GLY A 207 -15.65 -20.48 8.27
CA GLY A 207 -15.41 -19.12 8.77
C GLY A 207 -16.62 -18.22 8.61
N THR A 208 -16.67 -17.14 9.39
CA THR A 208 -17.68 -16.09 9.20
C THR A 208 -17.61 -15.53 7.77
N ILE A 209 -18.76 -15.43 7.12
CA ILE A 209 -18.86 -14.93 5.75
C ILE A 209 -18.71 -13.40 5.77
N GLU A 210 -17.50 -12.95 5.54
CA GLU A 210 -17.11 -11.52 5.53
C GLU A 210 -16.12 -11.23 4.39
N PRO A 211 -16.00 -9.97 3.90
CA PRO A 211 -15.22 -9.66 2.69
C PRO A 211 -13.77 -10.13 2.73
N ARG A 212 -13.06 -9.99 3.85
CA ARG A 212 -11.64 -10.36 3.93
C ARG A 212 -11.38 -11.87 3.80
N LYS A 213 -12.40 -12.70 4.03
CA LYS A 213 -12.32 -14.16 3.85
C LYS A 213 -12.41 -14.58 2.38
N ASN A 214 -12.75 -13.66 1.49
CA ASN A 214 -12.69 -13.80 0.03
C ASN A 214 -13.48 -15.01 -0.54
N LEU A 215 -14.60 -15.34 0.09
CA LEU A 215 -15.49 -16.45 -0.34
C LEU A 215 -16.02 -16.28 -1.79
N PRO A 216 -16.31 -15.06 -2.31
CA PRO A 216 -16.72 -14.88 -3.70
C PRO A 216 -15.75 -15.51 -4.72
N VAL A 217 -14.44 -15.31 -4.56
CA VAL A 217 -13.43 -15.88 -5.45
C VAL A 217 -13.41 -17.40 -5.38
N LEU A 218 -13.61 -18.00 -4.21
CA LEU A 218 -13.73 -19.46 -4.09
C LEU A 218 -14.96 -19.98 -4.84
N ILE A 219 -16.11 -19.32 -4.69
CA ILE A 219 -17.33 -19.71 -5.38
C ILE A 219 -17.16 -19.62 -6.89
N GLU A 220 -16.57 -18.55 -7.42
CA GLU A 220 -16.31 -18.37 -8.85
C GLU A 220 -15.33 -19.43 -9.36
N ALA A 221 -14.22 -19.68 -8.66
CA ALA A 221 -13.24 -20.70 -9.00
C ALA A 221 -13.85 -22.11 -9.04
N PHE A 222 -14.62 -22.45 -8.01
CA PHE A 222 -15.34 -23.73 -7.95
C PHE A 222 -16.35 -23.86 -9.09
N ALA A 223 -17.20 -22.85 -9.28
CA ALA A 223 -18.28 -22.87 -10.27
C ALA A 223 -17.75 -23.02 -11.69
N GLU A 224 -16.67 -22.36 -12.03
CA GLU A 224 -16.04 -22.46 -13.36
C GLU A 224 -15.55 -23.90 -13.62
N ARG A 225 -14.83 -24.49 -12.68
CA ARG A 225 -14.29 -25.85 -12.81
C ARG A 225 -15.39 -26.93 -12.74
N HIS A 226 -16.42 -26.70 -11.93
CA HIS A 226 -17.58 -27.58 -11.86
C HIS A 226 -18.37 -27.62 -13.19
N ARG A 227 -18.64 -26.46 -13.80
CA ARG A 227 -19.31 -26.35 -15.10
C ARG A 227 -18.52 -27.01 -16.24
N ARG A 228 -17.18 -27.01 -16.15
CA ARG A 228 -16.31 -27.71 -17.11
C ARG A 228 -16.22 -29.22 -16.87
N GLY A 229 -16.88 -29.74 -15.84
CA GLY A 229 -16.78 -31.15 -15.46
C GLY A 229 -15.43 -31.55 -14.84
N GLU A 230 -14.58 -30.56 -14.50
CA GLU A 230 -13.25 -30.81 -13.92
C GLU A 230 -13.33 -31.13 -12.42
N LEU A 231 -14.38 -30.69 -11.74
CA LEU A 231 -14.70 -30.95 -10.34
C LEU A 231 -16.10 -31.58 -10.21
N ASN A 232 -16.18 -32.78 -9.60
CA ASN A 232 -17.45 -33.42 -9.23
C ASN A 232 -17.59 -33.41 -7.71
N HIS A 233 -17.63 -32.22 -7.13
CA HIS A 233 -17.64 -31.98 -5.69
C HIS A 233 -18.85 -31.13 -5.30
N ARG A 234 -19.15 -31.12 -4.02
CA ARG A 234 -20.00 -30.14 -3.35
C ARG A 234 -19.14 -29.15 -2.60
N LEU A 235 -19.37 -27.88 -2.80
CA LEU A 235 -18.73 -26.82 -1.99
C LEU A 235 -19.59 -26.58 -0.75
N VAL A 236 -19.03 -26.84 0.42
CA VAL A 236 -19.72 -26.67 1.72
C VAL A 236 -19.12 -25.48 2.45
N CYS A 237 -19.94 -24.46 2.66
CA CYS A 237 -19.56 -23.21 3.32
C CYS A 237 -20.17 -23.18 4.72
N VAL A 238 -19.31 -23.35 5.73
CA VAL A 238 -19.68 -23.36 7.14
C VAL A 238 -19.41 -22.01 7.79
N GLY A 239 -20.41 -21.44 8.43
CA GLY A 239 -20.31 -20.23 9.23
C GLY A 239 -21.47 -19.25 9.02
N PRO A 240 -21.71 -18.37 10.00
CA PRO A 240 -22.77 -17.38 9.90
C PRO A 240 -22.42 -16.29 8.88
N TYR A 241 -23.45 -15.71 8.30
CA TYR A 241 -23.32 -14.47 7.53
C TYR A 241 -22.86 -13.33 8.45
N GLY A 242 -21.74 -12.73 8.12
CA GLY A 242 -21.19 -11.57 8.80
C GLY A 242 -21.66 -10.25 8.17
N TRP A 243 -20.79 -9.26 8.19
CA TRP A 243 -21.10 -7.94 7.62
C TRP A 243 -20.63 -7.85 6.16
N LEU A 244 -21.31 -6.99 5.36
CA LEU A 244 -20.99 -6.72 3.96
C LEU A 244 -21.00 -7.98 3.06
N SER A 245 -21.83 -8.98 3.37
CA SER A 245 -21.87 -10.28 2.67
C SER A 245 -22.74 -10.32 1.41
N ARG A 246 -23.46 -9.26 1.07
CA ARG A 246 -24.40 -9.20 -0.10
C ARG A 246 -23.77 -9.64 -1.42
N GLY A 247 -22.49 -9.38 -1.66
CA GLY A 247 -21.78 -9.81 -2.88
C GLY A 247 -21.65 -11.32 -3.05
N VAL A 248 -21.83 -12.11 -1.98
CA VAL A 248 -21.79 -13.59 -2.04
C VAL A 248 -23.04 -14.15 -2.72
N GLU A 249 -24.22 -13.62 -2.37
CA GLU A 249 -25.50 -14.03 -2.98
C GLU A 249 -25.53 -13.72 -4.48
N ASP A 250 -25.00 -12.55 -4.87
CA ASP A 250 -24.89 -12.14 -6.28
C ASP A 250 -23.98 -13.10 -7.08
N VAL A 251 -22.88 -13.54 -6.47
CA VAL A 251 -21.93 -14.48 -7.10
C VAL A 251 -22.58 -15.86 -7.24
N ILE A 252 -23.28 -16.35 -6.23
CA ILE A 252 -24.01 -17.62 -6.28
C ILE A 252 -25.04 -17.59 -7.42
N ALA A 253 -25.86 -16.54 -7.49
CA ALA A 253 -26.86 -16.40 -8.53
C ALA A 253 -26.26 -16.41 -9.95
N ARG A 254 -25.14 -15.73 -10.14
CA ARG A 254 -24.42 -15.70 -11.43
C ARG A 254 -23.71 -17.01 -11.76
N SER A 255 -23.33 -17.78 -10.75
CA SER A 255 -22.52 -19.00 -10.92
C SER A 255 -23.23 -20.13 -11.65
N ARG A 256 -24.57 -20.18 -11.59
CA ARG A 256 -25.45 -21.22 -12.14
C ARG A 256 -25.12 -22.64 -11.67
N VAL A 257 -24.49 -22.78 -10.48
CA VAL A 257 -24.14 -24.06 -9.83
C VAL A 257 -24.61 -24.09 -8.38
N GLY A 258 -25.68 -23.35 -8.06
CA GLY A 258 -26.20 -23.24 -6.69
C GLY A 258 -26.48 -24.59 -6.02
N ASP A 259 -26.96 -25.60 -6.77
CA ASP A 259 -27.23 -26.94 -6.28
C ASP A 259 -25.98 -27.70 -5.82
N ALA A 260 -24.80 -27.29 -6.27
CA ALA A 260 -23.52 -27.85 -5.86
C ALA A 260 -22.88 -27.09 -4.70
N ILE A 261 -23.53 -26.01 -4.19
CA ILE A 261 -23.02 -25.19 -3.08
C ILE A 261 -23.99 -25.26 -1.91
N THR A 262 -23.49 -25.60 -0.74
CA THR A 262 -24.30 -25.67 0.49
C THR A 262 -23.78 -24.70 1.54
N PHE A 263 -24.66 -23.85 2.07
CA PHE A 263 -24.40 -22.99 3.23
C PHE A 263 -25.06 -23.59 4.47
N THR A 264 -24.27 -24.06 5.42
CA THR A 264 -24.79 -24.69 6.64
C THR A 264 -25.23 -23.68 7.70
N GLY A 265 -24.80 -22.40 7.56
CA GLY A 265 -24.90 -21.46 8.66
C GLY A 265 -23.93 -21.81 9.80
N TYR A 266 -24.27 -21.41 11.02
CA TYR A 266 -23.49 -21.75 12.21
C TYR A 266 -23.55 -23.27 12.50
N VAL A 267 -22.37 -23.89 12.66
CA VAL A 267 -22.21 -25.27 13.02
C VAL A 267 -21.63 -25.32 14.44
N PRO A 268 -22.23 -26.11 15.36
CA PRO A 268 -21.67 -26.36 16.67
C PRO A 268 -20.24 -26.90 16.61
N PHE A 269 -19.44 -26.50 17.59
CA PHE A 269 -18.02 -26.80 17.62
C PHE A 269 -17.71 -28.32 17.67
N GLU A 270 -18.59 -29.10 18.26
CA GLU A 270 -18.51 -30.58 18.33
C GLU A 270 -18.72 -31.28 16.98
N ASP A 271 -19.41 -30.66 16.02
CA ASP A 271 -19.63 -31.23 14.69
C ASP A 271 -18.51 -30.94 13.70
N LEU A 272 -17.69 -29.88 13.96
CA LEU A 272 -16.64 -29.45 13.05
C LEU A 272 -15.57 -30.52 12.76
N PRO A 273 -15.08 -31.31 13.74
CA PRO A 273 -14.09 -32.37 13.46
C PRO A 273 -14.58 -33.41 12.45
N ALA A 274 -15.85 -33.76 12.50
CA ALA A 274 -16.45 -34.69 11.55
C ALA A 274 -16.56 -34.07 10.14
N LEU A 275 -16.93 -32.79 10.03
CA LEU A 275 -16.99 -32.09 8.75
C LEU A 275 -15.60 -31.94 8.13
N TYR A 276 -14.59 -31.55 8.91
CA TYR A 276 -13.20 -31.50 8.41
C TYR A 276 -12.77 -32.91 7.95
N SER A 277 -13.02 -33.96 8.74
CA SER A 277 -12.61 -35.31 8.40
C SER A 277 -13.33 -35.88 7.17
N ALA A 278 -14.57 -35.42 6.91
CA ALA A 278 -15.37 -35.78 5.75
C ALA A 278 -14.92 -35.07 4.45
N ALA A 279 -14.20 -33.97 4.58
CA ALA A 279 -13.80 -33.16 3.44
C ALA A 279 -12.57 -33.74 2.72
N GLU A 280 -12.63 -33.80 1.40
CA GLU A 280 -11.49 -34.15 0.57
C GLU A 280 -10.38 -33.10 0.59
N MET A 281 -10.80 -31.84 0.73
CA MET A 281 -9.90 -30.70 0.93
C MET A 281 -10.63 -29.57 1.64
N PHE A 282 -9.86 -28.78 2.37
CA PHE A 282 -10.28 -27.55 3.03
C PHE A 282 -9.68 -26.36 2.30
N VAL A 283 -10.48 -25.30 2.04
CA VAL A 283 -10.03 -24.13 1.28
C VAL A 283 -10.22 -22.87 2.09
N TYR A 284 -9.14 -22.12 2.26
CA TYR A 284 -9.13 -20.90 3.06
C TYR A 284 -8.50 -19.72 2.31
N PRO A 285 -9.26 -19.04 1.43
CA PRO A 285 -8.76 -18.02 0.52
C PRO A 285 -8.67 -16.62 1.18
N SER A 286 -8.45 -16.58 2.50
CA SER A 286 -8.44 -15.32 3.24
C SER A 286 -7.32 -14.39 2.78
N MET A 287 -7.63 -13.09 2.68
CA MET A 287 -6.67 -12.06 2.26
C MET A 287 -5.76 -11.61 3.41
N TYR A 288 -6.24 -11.69 4.64
CA TYR A 288 -5.50 -11.28 5.84
C TYR A 288 -6.02 -11.99 7.08
N GLU A 289 -5.11 -12.54 7.89
CA GLU A 289 -5.38 -13.18 9.19
C GLU A 289 -4.31 -12.81 10.21
N GLY A 290 -4.68 -12.92 11.48
CA GLY A 290 -3.70 -12.87 12.56
C GLY A 290 -3.01 -14.20 12.80
N PHE A 291 -3.75 -15.32 12.63
CA PHE A 291 -3.25 -16.69 12.78
C PHE A 291 -3.84 -17.64 11.73
N GLY A 292 -5.16 -17.89 11.80
CA GLY A 292 -5.85 -18.80 10.90
C GLY A 292 -6.24 -20.11 11.58
N LEU A 293 -6.95 -20.05 12.73
CA LEU A 293 -7.43 -21.22 13.45
C LEU A 293 -8.07 -22.30 12.55
N PRO A 294 -8.94 -21.96 11.56
CA PRO A 294 -9.53 -23.00 10.71
C PRO A 294 -8.51 -23.81 9.90
N VAL A 295 -7.35 -23.22 9.57
CA VAL A 295 -6.26 -23.93 8.86
C VAL A 295 -5.65 -25.00 9.76
N ILE A 296 -5.31 -24.64 11.00
CA ILE A 296 -4.70 -25.59 11.94
C ILE A 296 -5.71 -26.66 12.41
N GLU A 297 -6.99 -26.34 12.51
CA GLU A 297 -8.08 -27.28 12.79
C GLU A 297 -8.22 -28.32 11.67
N ALA A 298 -8.22 -27.88 10.40
CA ALA A 298 -8.24 -28.78 9.25
C ALA A 298 -7.01 -29.69 9.22
N MET A 299 -5.82 -29.14 9.47
CA MET A 299 -4.57 -29.88 9.53
C MET A 299 -4.59 -30.93 10.65
N ALA A 300 -5.08 -30.60 11.85
CA ALA A 300 -5.22 -31.51 12.97
C ALA A 300 -6.20 -32.66 12.65
N CYS A 301 -7.25 -32.38 11.88
CA CYS A 301 -8.19 -33.40 11.38
C CYS A 301 -7.63 -34.23 10.20
N GLY A 302 -6.42 -33.91 9.72
CA GLY A 302 -5.78 -34.57 8.57
C GLY A 302 -6.47 -34.27 7.25
N THR A 303 -7.05 -33.10 7.11
CA THR A 303 -7.66 -32.60 5.88
C THR A 303 -6.65 -31.79 5.08
N PRO A 304 -6.40 -32.11 3.80
CA PRO A 304 -5.52 -31.30 2.93
C PRO A 304 -6.01 -29.87 2.83
N VAL A 305 -5.13 -28.89 2.98
CA VAL A 305 -5.47 -27.47 3.01
C VAL A 305 -4.99 -26.78 1.75
N VAL A 306 -5.87 -25.98 1.12
CA VAL A 306 -5.54 -25.02 0.05
C VAL A 306 -5.70 -23.62 0.62
N THR A 307 -4.67 -22.79 0.46
CA THR A 307 -4.71 -21.41 0.98
C THR A 307 -3.88 -20.48 0.11
N GLY A 308 -4.11 -19.18 0.26
CA GLY A 308 -3.25 -18.15 -0.32
C GLY A 308 -2.02 -17.85 0.53
N ARG A 309 -1.16 -16.97 0.04
CA ARG A 309 0.05 -16.50 0.75
C ARG A 309 -0.23 -15.37 1.76
N ALA A 310 -1.42 -15.31 2.39
CA ALA A 310 -1.62 -14.42 3.52
C ALA A 310 -0.57 -14.74 4.60
N ALA A 311 0.24 -13.74 4.98
CA ALA A 311 1.51 -13.98 5.67
C ALA A 311 1.40 -14.84 6.95
N ALA A 312 0.35 -14.63 7.77
CA ALA A 312 0.12 -15.44 8.96
C ALA A 312 -0.32 -16.87 8.63
N VAL A 313 -1.17 -17.06 7.62
CA VAL A 313 -1.63 -18.37 7.19
C VAL A 313 -0.50 -19.18 6.54
N ALA A 314 0.36 -18.51 5.78
CA ALA A 314 1.57 -19.11 5.21
C ALA A 314 2.57 -19.52 6.31
N GLU A 315 2.69 -18.70 7.37
CA GLU A 315 3.52 -19.01 8.55
C GLU A 315 3.02 -20.24 9.31
N VAL A 316 1.71 -20.31 9.54
CA VAL A 316 1.09 -21.44 10.26
C VAL A 316 1.12 -22.72 9.43
N GLY A 317 0.70 -22.64 8.17
CA GLY A 317 0.62 -23.81 7.29
C GLY A 317 2.00 -24.31 6.82
N GLY A 318 2.95 -23.40 6.59
CA GLY A 318 4.28 -23.74 6.08
C GLY A 318 4.21 -24.59 4.81
N PRO A 319 5.10 -25.61 4.67
CA PRO A 319 5.09 -26.54 3.53
C PRO A 319 3.94 -27.58 3.59
N ALA A 320 3.17 -27.62 4.67
CA ALA A 320 2.13 -28.61 4.90
C ALA A 320 0.78 -28.26 4.25
N VAL A 321 0.71 -27.18 3.49
CA VAL A 321 -0.48 -26.74 2.77
C VAL A 321 -0.18 -26.49 1.29
N GLU A 322 -1.19 -26.63 0.44
CA GLU A 322 -1.10 -26.21 -0.97
C GLU A 322 -1.29 -24.70 -1.04
N GLN A 323 -0.20 -23.98 -1.27
CA GLN A 323 -0.23 -22.52 -1.36
C GLN A 323 -0.48 -22.06 -2.80
N VAL A 324 -1.42 -21.14 -2.96
CA VAL A 324 -1.70 -20.47 -4.22
C VAL A 324 -1.06 -19.08 -4.17
N ASP A 325 -0.18 -18.78 -5.13
CA ASP A 325 0.56 -17.52 -5.18
C ASP A 325 -0.35 -16.31 -5.31
N ARG A 326 -1.42 -16.47 -6.08
CA ARG A 326 -2.48 -15.46 -6.26
C ARG A 326 -3.82 -16.07 -5.91
N ILE A 327 -4.58 -15.39 -5.07
CA ILE A 327 -5.96 -15.78 -4.78
C ILE A 327 -6.88 -15.15 -5.84
N ASP A 328 -6.83 -15.68 -7.05
CA ASP A 328 -7.77 -15.38 -8.12
C ASP A 328 -8.51 -16.67 -8.53
N THR A 329 -9.52 -16.51 -9.37
CA THR A 329 -10.41 -17.58 -9.82
C THR A 329 -9.65 -18.70 -10.54
N ASP A 330 -8.69 -18.33 -11.40
CA ASP A 330 -7.94 -19.29 -12.20
C ASP A 330 -6.95 -20.11 -11.37
N ALA A 331 -6.12 -19.44 -10.59
CA ALA A 331 -5.08 -20.08 -9.80
C ALA A 331 -5.68 -20.95 -8.68
N LEU A 332 -6.73 -20.46 -8.01
CA LEU A 332 -7.44 -21.22 -7.01
C LEU A 332 -8.15 -22.41 -7.65
N GLY A 333 -8.86 -22.22 -8.76
CA GLY A 333 -9.51 -23.29 -9.51
C GLY A 333 -8.54 -24.37 -9.98
N ALA A 334 -7.36 -23.97 -10.47
CA ALA A 334 -6.32 -24.93 -10.87
C ALA A 334 -5.77 -25.74 -9.68
N ALA A 335 -5.61 -25.14 -8.51
CA ALA A 335 -5.18 -25.83 -7.30
C ALA A 335 -6.22 -26.85 -6.84
N LEU A 336 -7.51 -26.49 -6.87
CA LEU A 336 -8.61 -27.40 -6.54
C LEU A 336 -8.62 -28.63 -7.47
N VAL A 337 -8.48 -28.42 -8.78
CA VAL A 337 -8.43 -29.50 -9.77
C VAL A 337 -7.21 -30.39 -9.59
N ARG A 338 -6.03 -29.81 -9.35
CA ARG A 338 -4.81 -30.58 -9.08
C ARG A 338 -5.00 -31.51 -7.89
N LEU A 339 -5.47 -30.98 -6.75
CA LEU A 339 -5.68 -31.79 -5.56
C LEU A 339 -6.81 -32.83 -5.74
N ALA A 340 -7.87 -32.50 -6.45
CA ALA A 340 -8.94 -33.44 -6.74
C ALA A 340 -8.43 -34.67 -7.54
N ARG A 341 -7.46 -34.45 -8.45
CA ARG A 341 -6.90 -35.50 -9.32
C ARG A 341 -5.72 -36.26 -8.73
N ASP A 342 -5.10 -35.74 -7.66
CA ASP A 342 -3.89 -36.32 -7.07
C ASP A 342 -4.13 -36.81 -5.62
N PRO A 343 -4.56 -38.04 -5.41
CA PRO A 343 -4.74 -38.65 -4.08
C PRO A 343 -3.42 -38.74 -3.29
N GLY A 344 -2.29 -38.98 -3.99
CA GLY A 344 -0.96 -39.04 -3.36
C GLY A 344 -0.57 -37.69 -2.73
N ARG A 345 -0.77 -36.60 -3.46
CA ARG A 345 -0.55 -35.24 -2.95
C ARG A 345 -1.45 -34.93 -1.78
N ARG A 346 -2.74 -35.26 -1.86
CA ARG A 346 -3.67 -35.09 -0.73
C ARG A 346 -3.19 -35.86 0.51
N HIS A 347 -2.81 -37.11 0.35
CA HIS A 347 -2.29 -37.91 1.46
C HIS A 347 -1.02 -37.30 2.07
N ALA A 348 -0.07 -36.88 1.24
CA ALA A 348 1.15 -36.22 1.70
C ALA A 348 0.86 -34.94 2.50
N LEU A 349 -0.06 -34.10 2.01
CA LEU A 349 -0.50 -32.87 2.71
C LEU A 349 -1.24 -33.18 4.01
N ALA A 350 -2.06 -34.23 4.05
CA ALA A 350 -2.76 -34.67 5.26
C ALA A 350 -1.79 -35.12 6.36
N VAL A 351 -0.75 -35.88 5.99
CA VAL A 351 0.28 -36.34 6.93
C VAL A 351 1.13 -35.17 7.42
N ALA A 352 1.62 -34.35 6.49
CA ALA A 352 2.42 -33.16 6.82
C ALA A 352 1.62 -32.16 7.67
N GLY A 353 0.34 -31.96 7.37
CA GLY A 353 -0.56 -31.08 8.11
C GLY A 353 -0.71 -31.51 9.56
N ARG A 354 -0.95 -32.79 9.83
CA ARG A 354 -1.04 -33.30 11.21
C ARG A 354 0.26 -33.09 11.96
N ALA A 355 1.40 -33.46 11.39
CA ALA A 355 2.70 -33.26 12.00
C ALA A 355 2.94 -31.76 12.31
N ARG A 356 2.57 -30.88 11.40
CA ARG A 356 2.68 -29.43 11.58
C ARG A 356 1.75 -28.93 12.67
N SER A 357 0.50 -29.42 12.76
CA SER A 357 -0.44 -29.01 13.81
C SER A 357 0.03 -29.36 15.21
N ASP A 358 0.78 -30.45 15.38
CA ASP A 358 1.33 -30.90 16.67
C ASP A 358 2.45 -29.97 17.21
N GLU A 359 3.02 -29.14 16.35
CA GLU A 359 4.00 -28.11 16.77
C GLU A 359 3.35 -26.98 17.58
N PHE A 360 2.04 -26.81 17.51
CA PHE A 360 1.28 -25.78 18.22
C PHE A 360 0.54 -26.39 19.41
N SER A 361 0.58 -25.72 20.55
CA SER A 361 -0.01 -26.28 21.79
C SER A 361 -0.49 -25.18 22.71
N TRP A 362 -1.74 -25.28 23.16
CA TRP A 362 -2.32 -24.38 24.17
C TRP A 362 -1.54 -24.39 25.49
N ALA A 363 -1.01 -25.55 25.89
CA ALA A 363 -0.15 -25.65 27.07
C ALA A 363 1.15 -24.84 26.92
N ARG A 364 1.72 -24.77 25.69
CA ARG A 364 2.87 -23.91 25.39
C ARG A 364 2.44 -22.44 25.42
N ALA A 365 1.31 -22.11 24.81
CA ALA A 365 0.75 -20.76 24.80
C ALA A 365 0.52 -20.23 26.23
N ALA A 366 -0.02 -21.04 27.09
CA ALA A 366 -0.23 -20.72 28.50
C ALA A 366 1.08 -20.45 29.24
N ARG A 367 2.09 -21.32 29.13
CA ARG A 367 3.42 -21.11 29.73
C ARG A 367 4.08 -19.84 29.24
N GLN A 368 4.05 -19.59 27.92
CA GLN A 368 4.60 -18.37 27.34
C GLN A 368 3.87 -17.12 27.84
N SER A 369 2.55 -17.19 28.01
CA SER A 369 1.77 -16.09 28.58
C SER A 369 2.14 -15.82 30.04
N LEU A 370 2.31 -16.87 30.86
CA LEU A 370 2.78 -16.73 32.24
C LEU A 370 4.18 -16.10 32.31
N ASP A 371 5.09 -16.48 31.41
CA ASP A 371 6.41 -15.85 31.29
C ASP A 371 6.31 -14.34 30.98
N VAL A 372 5.39 -13.94 30.11
CA VAL A 372 5.13 -12.52 29.83
C VAL A 372 4.61 -11.81 31.07
N TYR A 373 3.65 -12.42 31.80
CA TYR A 373 3.12 -11.82 33.02
C TYR A 373 4.22 -11.62 34.08
N GLN A 374 5.06 -12.62 34.31
CA GLN A 374 6.16 -12.55 35.25
C GLN A 374 7.16 -11.45 34.89
N ARG A 375 7.50 -11.32 33.59
CA ARG A 375 8.40 -10.25 33.10
C ARG A 375 7.82 -8.87 33.34
N VAL A 376 6.52 -8.70 33.15
CA VAL A 376 5.82 -7.43 33.36
C VAL A 376 5.78 -7.09 34.87
N VAL A 377 5.43 -8.04 35.71
CA VAL A 377 5.38 -7.87 37.18
C VAL A 377 6.78 -7.56 37.75
N THR A 378 7.82 -8.25 37.29
CA THR A 378 9.20 -8.04 37.77
C THR A 378 9.86 -6.79 37.20
N GLY A 379 9.18 -6.01 36.41
CA GLY A 379 9.68 -4.76 35.79
C GLY A 379 10.78 -4.95 34.73
N ARG A 380 10.99 -6.19 34.25
CA ARG A 380 11.95 -6.48 33.16
C ARG A 380 11.45 -6.00 31.78
N VAL A 381 10.20 -5.64 31.67
CA VAL A 381 9.60 -4.93 30.52
C VAL A 381 9.17 -3.56 31.02
N LYS A 382 10.10 -2.61 31.15
CA LYS A 382 9.73 -1.21 31.35
C LYS A 382 9.43 -0.59 29.97
N PRO A 383 8.38 0.26 29.86
CA PRO A 383 8.16 1.06 28.67
C PRO A 383 9.30 2.07 28.55
N ALA A 384 10.36 1.73 27.83
CA ALA A 384 11.23 2.76 27.30
C ALA A 384 10.42 3.46 26.20
N LEU A 385 9.94 4.66 26.50
CA LEU A 385 9.71 5.65 25.44
C LEU A 385 11.06 5.77 24.76
N VAL A 386 11.20 5.20 23.58
CA VAL A 386 12.36 5.43 22.73
C VAL A 386 12.36 6.91 22.43
N PRO A 387 13.35 7.70 22.90
CA PRO A 387 13.55 9.04 22.39
C PRO A 387 13.74 8.89 20.88
N ALA A 388 13.23 9.83 20.13
CA ALA A 388 13.36 9.86 18.67
C ALA A 388 14.83 10.15 18.30
N ALA A 389 15.74 9.23 18.55
CA ALA A 389 17.11 9.19 18.05
C ALA A 389 17.86 7.97 18.65
N ALA A 390 17.60 6.80 18.11
CA ALA A 390 18.59 5.74 18.09
C ALA A 390 18.52 5.10 16.71
N GLN A 391 19.26 5.69 15.79
CA GLN A 391 19.56 5.12 14.50
C GLN A 391 20.31 3.81 14.73
N VAL A 392 19.69 2.71 14.36
CA VAL A 392 20.42 1.46 14.13
C VAL A 392 21.27 1.70 12.88
N ASP A 393 22.57 1.77 13.06
CA ASP A 393 23.56 1.87 11.99
C ASP A 393 23.53 0.57 11.16
N PRO A 394 23.07 0.61 9.89
CA PRO A 394 23.02 -0.59 9.06
C PRO A 394 24.39 -1.17 8.68
N ARG A 395 25.48 -0.55 9.14
CA ARG A 395 26.85 -0.96 8.79
C ARG A 395 27.43 -2.04 9.71
N LYS A 396 26.75 -2.43 10.80
CA LYS A 396 27.28 -3.44 11.74
C LYS A 396 26.94 -4.90 11.41
N GLU A 397 26.00 -5.16 10.49
CA GLU A 397 25.64 -6.56 10.11
C GLU A 397 26.33 -7.10 8.86
N VAL A 398 27.18 -6.32 8.19
CA VAL A 398 27.86 -6.77 6.96
C VAL A 398 29.35 -7.15 7.20
N ARG A 399 29.77 -7.34 8.44
CA ARG A 399 31.16 -7.69 8.75
C ARG A 399 31.44 -9.14 9.16
N SER A 400 30.61 -10.11 8.80
CA SER A 400 30.92 -11.53 9.07
C SER A 400 30.58 -12.49 7.96
N ALA A 401 30.87 -12.14 6.71
CA ALA A 401 30.99 -13.15 5.63
C ALA A 401 31.99 -12.66 4.60
N ARG A 402 33.29 -12.70 4.97
CA ARG A 402 34.36 -12.74 3.97
C ARG A 402 34.46 -14.17 3.49
N VAL A 403 33.85 -14.47 2.36
CA VAL A 403 34.21 -15.62 1.54
C VAL A 403 35.25 -15.13 0.54
N ALA A 404 36.35 -15.91 0.46
CA ALA A 404 37.51 -15.65 -0.34
C ALA A 404 37.21 -15.44 -1.83
N SER A 405 37.81 -14.42 -2.40
CA SER A 405 37.86 -14.19 -3.84
C SER A 405 38.79 -15.18 -4.51
N PRO A 406 38.39 -15.80 -5.60
CA PRO A 406 39.33 -16.24 -6.61
C PRO A 406 39.60 -15.09 -7.58
N GLY A 407 40.87 -14.76 -7.74
CA GLY A 407 41.30 -13.72 -8.65
C GLY A 407 41.23 -14.12 -10.12
N ALA A 408 41.38 -13.09 -10.92
CA ALA A 408 41.65 -13.07 -12.36
C ALA A 408 40.49 -13.51 -13.27
N ASP A 409 39.79 -12.56 -13.84
CA ASP A 409 39.63 -12.25 -15.25
C ASP A 409 38.60 -11.13 -15.43
N ARG A 410 39.05 -9.91 -15.16
CA ARG A 410 38.30 -8.69 -15.55
C ARG A 410 38.93 -8.07 -16.77
N ALA A 411 38.72 -8.71 -17.90
CA ALA A 411 38.94 -8.06 -19.19
C ALA A 411 37.74 -8.35 -20.09
N ALA A 412 37.20 -7.27 -20.67
CA ALA A 412 36.19 -7.28 -21.72
C ALA A 412 34.73 -7.64 -21.32
N ASN A 413 33.99 -6.67 -20.83
CA ASN A 413 32.53 -6.63 -21.01
C ASN A 413 32.11 -5.31 -21.66
N ALA A 414 32.65 -5.00 -22.83
CA ALA A 414 31.96 -4.20 -23.84
C ALA A 414 31.13 -5.19 -24.68
N PRO A 415 29.82 -4.95 -24.95
CA PRO A 415 29.07 -5.82 -25.84
C PRO A 415 29.50 -5.58 -27.28
N SER A 416 30.57 -6.26 -27.72
CA SER A 416 31.16 -6.13 -29.04
C SER A 416 30.81 -7.28 -30.00
N ARG A 417 29.76 -8.08 -29.70
CA ARG A 417 29.28 -9.09 -30.65
C ARG A 417 27.76 -9.06 -30.77
N PRO A 418 27.19 -9.08 -32.01
CA PRO A 418 25.75 -9.23 -32.23
C PRO A 418 25.22 -10.53 -31.58
N ILE A 419 24.12 -10.41 -30.83
CA ILE A 419 23.44 -11.56 -30.25
C ILE A 419 22.50 -12.14 -31.30
N PRO A 420 22.55 -13.46 -31.62
CA PRO A 420 21.70 -14.08 -32.64
C PRO A 420 20.22 -13.94 -32.33
N ALA A 421 19.39 -13.70 -33.33
CA ALA A 421 17.93 -13.66 -33.21
C ALA A 421 17.38 -15.06 -32.86
N THR A 422 16.63 -15.14 -31.74
CA THR A 422 15.85 -16.32 -31.35
C THR A 422 14.37 -16.02 -31.43
N ALA A 423 13.52 -16.96 -31.75
CA ALA A 423 12.06 -16.81 -31.71
C ALA A 423 11.62 -16.69 -30.23
N GLY A 424 11.22 -15.47 -29.78
CA GLY A 424 10.85 -15.22 -28.39
C GLY A 424 10.70 -13.71 -28.08
N VAL A 425 10.58 -13.38 -26.82
CA VAL A 425 10.57 -11.99 -26.34
C VAL A 425 12.00 -11.43 -26.43
N ASP A 426 12.18 -10.37 -27.25
CA ASP A 426 13.46 -9.71 -27.37
C ASP A 426 13.71 -8.81 -26.14
N VAL A 427 12.70 -8.05 -25.71
CA VAL A 427 12.82 -7.02 -24.69
C VAL A 427 11.75 -7.19 -23.62
N LEU A 428 12.16 -7.40 -22.38
CA LEU A 428 11.26 -7.33 -21.23
C LEU A 428 11.38 -5.94 -20.60
N PHE A 429 10.31 -5.17 -20.68
CA PHE A 429 10.19 -3.90 -20.00
C PHE A 429 9.72 -4.08 -18.56
N GLY A 430 10.20 -3.23 -17.65
CA GLY A 430 9.75 -3.10 -16.29
C GLY A 430 10.03 -1.71 -15.76
N GLN A 431 9.54 -1.44 -14.56
CA GLN A 431 9.86 -0.22 -13.80
C GLN A 431 10.08 -0.60 -12.33
N ALA A 432 10.74 0.27 -11.56
CA ALA A 432 11.04 -0.02 -10.16
C ALA A 432 10.06 0.65 -9.18
N TYR A 433 9.00 1.25 -9.66
CA TYR A 433 7.95 1.83 -8.81
C TYR A 433 6.86 0.81 -8.50
N TYR A 434 6.91 0.24 -7.31
CA TYR A 434 5.90 -0.65 -6.75
C TYR A 434 4.96 0.16 -5.86
N LEU A 435 3.67 0.20 -6.18
CA LEU A 435 2.68 0.93 -5.38
C LEU A 435 2.70 0.49 -3.90
N ARG A 436 2.93 -0.80 -3.67
CA ARG A 436 2.99 -1.41 -2.34
C ARG A 436 4.14 -0.88 -1.47
N PHE A 437 5.21 -0.38 -2.08
CA PHE A 437 6.37 0.14 -1.35
C PHE A 437 6.20 1.59 -0.88
N ASP A 438 5.14 2.27 -1.34
CA ASP A 438 4.76 3.59 -0.86
C ASP A 438 3.49 3.51 0.01
N PRO A 439 3.61 3.58 1.34
CA PRO A 439 2.48 3.39 2.25
C PRO A 439 1.30 4.34 2.02
N LYS A 440 1.58 5.60 1.64
CA LYS A 440 0.55 6.62 1.37
C LYS A 440 -0.23 6.30 0.10
N LEU A 441 0.47 5.96 -0.97
CA LEU A 441 -0.18 5.65 -2.23
C LEU A 441 -0.80 4.25 -2.21
N TRP A 442 -0.22 3.32 -1.47
CA TRP A 442 -0.86 2.04 -1.20
C TRP A 442 -2.20 2.22 -0.45
N GLU A 443 -2.26 3.14 0.53
CA GLU A 443 -3.53 3.48 1.20
C GLU A 443 -4.51 4.19 0.24
N ALA A 444 -4.00 5.02 -0.67
CA ALA A 444 -4.81 5.73 -1.65
C ALA A 444 -5.41 4.82 -2.73
N GLN A 445 -4.77 3.68 -3.07
CA GLN A 445 -5.23 2.71 -4.07
C GLN A 445 -5.59 3.34 -5.42
N GLN A 446 -4.70 4.22 -5.92
CA GLN A 446 -4.85 4.90 -7.21
C GLN A 446 -3.71 4.51 -8.17
N PRO A 447 -3.60 3.23 -8.59
CA PRO A 447 -2.56 2.82 -9.51
C PRO A 447 -2.81 3.38 -10.91
N TYR A 448 -1.73 3.79 -11.57
CA TYR A 448 -1.72 4.15 -12.98
C TYR A 448 -0.65 3.34 -13.71
N ALA A 449 -0.95 2.94 -14.94
CA ALA A 449 -0.01 2.18 -15.76
C ALA A 449 1.24 3.00 -16.10
N PRO A 450 2.42 2.34 -16.28
CA PRO A 450 3.69 3.01 -16.54
C PRO A 450 3.79 3.53 -17.98
N LEU A 451 3.22 4.72 -18.25
CA LEU A 451 3.15 5.33 -19.58
C LEU A 451 4.50 5.42 -20.28
N GLY A 452 5.57 5.78 -19.55
CA GLY A 452 6.91 5.86 -20.13
C GLY A 452 7.38 4.53 -20.71
N ALA A 453 7.23 3.46 -19.95
CA ALA A 453 7.55 2.10 -20.40
C ALA A 453 6.66 1.66 -21.57
N LEU A 454 5.38 2.06 -21.58
CA LEU A 454 4.43 1.72 -22.67
C LEU A 454 4.79 2.44 -23.97
N TYR A 455 5.21 3.72 -23.93
CA TYR A 455 5.72 4.42 -25.10
C TYR A 455 7.00 3.78 -25.63
N ALA A 456 7.97 3.51 -24.75
CA ALA A 456 9.22 2.88 -25.15
C ALA A 456 9.02 1.47 -25.75
N ALA A 457 8.10 0.69 -25.18
CA ALA A 457 7.72 -0.62 -25.70
C ALA A 457 7.03 -0.53 -27.07
N ALA A 458 6.17 0.48 -27.27
CA ALA A 458 5.53 0.72 -28.55
C ALA A 458 6.55 1.08 -29.64
N CYS A 459 7.51 1.97 -29.36
CA CYS A 459 8.60 2.32 -30.26
C CYS A 459 9.49 1.11 -30.62
N ALA A 460 9.84 0.29 -29.64
CA ALA A 460 10.60 -0.94 -29.88
C ALA A 460 9.81 -1.94 -30.75
N ARG A 461 8.50 -2.08 -30.51
CA ARG A 461 7.60 -2.93 -31.29
C ARG A 461 7.48 -2.48 -32.75
N GLU A 462 7.35 -1.17 -33.02
CA GLU A 462 7.35 -0.64 -34.39
C GLU A 462 8.64 -0.95 -35.14
N ARG A 463 9.75 -1.03 -34.41
CA ARG A 463 11.05 -1.42 -34.97
C ARG A 463 11.17 -2.93 -35.20
N GLY A 464 10.14 -3.71 -34.82
CA GLY A 464 10.07 -5.16 -35.02
C GLY A 464 10.76 -5.97 -33.93
N TYR A 465 10.84 -5.46 -32.69
CA TYR A 465 11.24 -6.22 -31.52
C TYR A 465 10.06 -6.89 -30.84
N GLY A 466 10.21 -8.14 -30.43
CA GLY A 466 9.25 -8.80 -29.55
C GLY A 466 9.32 -8.23 -28.15
N VAL A 467 8.21 -7.64 -27.65
CA VAL A 467 8.20 -6.94 -26.35
C VAL A 467 7.24 -7.58 -25.37
N ALA A 468 7.62 -7.58 -24.08
CA ALA A 468 6.76 -7.94 -22.96
C ALA A 468 6.90 -6.90 -21.85
N LEU A 469 5.92 -6.81 -20.95
CA LEU A 469 5.92 -5.90 -19.81
C LEU A 469 5.82 -6.67 -18.50
N PHE A 470 6.70 -6.35 -17.56
CA PHE A 470 6.54 -6.62 -16.15
C PHE A 470 5.97 -5.37 -15.46
N ASP A 471 4.74 -5.45 -15.02
CA ASP A 471 4.04 -4.33 -14.39
C ASP A 471 4.31 -4.29 -12.88
N ALA A 472 5.37 -3.60 -12.48
CA ALA A 472 5.76 -3.43 -11.08
C ALA A 472 4.73 -2.64 -10.27
N MET A 473 3.91 -1.77 -10.88
CA MET A 473 2.88 -1.00 -10.19
C MET A 473 1.94 -1.90 -9.38
N LEU A 474 1.59 -3.06 -9.91
CA LEU A 474 0.67 -4.00 -9.29
C LEU A 474 1.36 -5.23 -8.68
N ALA A 475 2.68 -5.30 -8.75
CA ALA A 475 3.46 -6.40 -8.20
C ALA A 475 3.66 -6.27 -6.68
N GLU A 476 3.91 -7.39 -6.01
CA GLU A 476 4.09 -7.46 -4.57
C GLU A 476 5.55 -7.27 -4.14
N SER A 477 6.48 -7.73 -4.99
CA SER A 477 7.91 -7.68 -4.70
C SER A 477 8.77 -7.81 -5.95
N GLU A 478 10.07 -7.54 -5.81
CA GLU A 478 11.08 -7.71 -6.86
C GLU A 478 11.27 -9.17 -7.29
N GLN A 479 10.77 -10.15 -6.51
CA GLN A 479 10.81 -11.57 -6.88
C GLN A 479 9.95 -11.88 -8.11
N GLU A 480 8.86 -11.11 -8.31
CA GLU A 480 8.02 -11.28 -9.49
C GLU A 480 8.74 -10.82 -10.78
N TRP A 481 9.62 -9.83 -10.70
CA TRP A 481 10.53 -9.50 -11.79
C TRP A 481 11.42 -10.67 -12.15
N THR A 482 12.00 -11.32 -11.13
CA THR A 482 12.81 -12.52 -11.31
C THR A 482 12.04 -13.63 -12.03
N ALA A 483 10.80 -13.87 -11.62
CA ALA A 483 9.92 -14.85 -12.27
C ALA A 483 9.54 -14.45 -13.71
N ALA A 484 9.40 -13.14 -13.99
CA ALA A 484 9.15 -12.64 -15.34
C ALA A 484 10.36 -12.85 -16.27
N LEU A 485 11.59 -12.62 -15.78
CA LEU A 485 12.82 -12.93 -16.52
C LEU A 485 12.91 -14.43 -16.86
N ASP A 486 12.60 -15.29 -15.89
CA ASP A 486 12.61 -16.75 -16.09
C ASP A 486 11.54 -17.22 -17.09
N ARG A 487 10.36 -16.59 -17.06
CA ARG A 487 9.25 -16.91 -17.96
C ARG A 487 9.51 -16.48 -19.39
N HIS A 488 9.97 -15.25 -19.58
CA HIS A 488 10.10 -14.64 -20.91
C HIS A 488 11.47 -14.89 -21.54
N GLN A 489 12.51 -15.18 -20.75
CA GLN A 489 13.89 -15.37 -21.20
C GLN A 489 14.32 -14.31 -22.24
N PRO A 490 14.17 -13.01 -21.92
CA PRO A 490 14.36 -11.94 -22.88
C PRO A 490 15.84 -11.81 -23.25
N ARG A 491 16.11 -11.29 -24.44
CA ARG A 491 17.46 -10.92 -24.87
C ARG A 491 17.98 -9.70 -24.12
N PHE A 492 17.10 -8.78 -23.75
CA PHE A 492 17.40 -7.54 -23.03
C PHE A 492 16.38 -7.32 -21.92
N ALA A 493 16.84 -6.89 -20.75
CA ALA A 493 16.00 -6.38 -19.66
C ALA A 493 16.07 -4.85 -19.66
N VAL A 494 14.94 -4.19 -19.76
CA VAL A 494 14.84 -2.73 -19.76
C VAL A 494 14.05 -2.26 -18.54
N ILE A 495 14.72 -1.59 -17.60
CA ILE A 495 14.09 -0.93 -16.47
C ILE A 495 13.83 0.52 -16.88
N TYR A 496 12.59 0.79 -17.31
CA TYR A 496 12.19 2.08 -17.84
C TYR A 496 11.24 2.76 -16.87
N GLU A 497 11.76 3.73 -16.10
CA GLU A 497 10.98 4.46 -15.11
C GLU A 497 9.94 5.36 -15.75
N ASP A 498 8.76 5.44 -15.14
CA ASP A 498 7.65 6.24 -15.65
C ASP A 498 7.86 7.73 -15.37
N ASN A 499 8.41 8.44 -16.32
CA ASN A 499 8.69 9.87 -16.24
C ASN A 499 7.43 10.77 -16.19
N PHE A 500 6.25 10.20 -16.35
CA PHE A 500 4.95 10.88 -16.17
C PHE A 500 4.43 10.74 -14.74
N ASN A 501 4.99 9.85 -13.94
CA ASN A 501 4.66 9.74 -12.52
C ASN A 501 5.53 10.71 -11.71
N TYR A 502 4.89 11.63 -11.00
CA TYR A 502 5.58 12.62 -10.15
C TYR A 502 6.52 11.97 -9.13
N LEU A 503 6.11 10.85 -8.53
CA LEU A 503 6.92 10.17 -7.51
C LEU A 503 8.15 9.48 -8.09
N THR A 504 8.06 9.00 -9.32
CA THR A 504 9.23 8.51 -10.05
C THR A 504 10.23 9.63 -10.29
N LYS A 505 9.74 10.84 -10.62
CA LYS A 505 10.58 12.04 -10.75
C LYS A 505 11.23 12.46 -9.43
N MET A 506 10.62 12.17 -8.29
CA MET A 506 11.14 12.46 -6.95
C MET A 506 12.27 11.54 -6.50
N CYS A 507 12.58 10.49 -7.25
CA CYS A 507 13.70 9.58 -7.01
C CYS A 507 13.68 8.98 -5.58
N LEU A 508 12.58 8.36 -5.19
CA LEU A 508 12.43 7.76 -3.87
C LEU A 508 13.48 6.66 -3.63
N LEU A 509 14.11 6.67 -2.45
CA LEU A 509 15.19 5.73 -2.11
C LEU A 509 14.78 4.27 -2.30
N ARG A 510 13.55 3.91 -1.91
CA ARG A 510 13.04 2.53 -2.06
C ARG A 510 12.92 2.10 -3.53
N MET A 511 12.63 3.03 -4.44
CA MET A 511 12.60 2.76 -5.89
C MET A 511 14.00 2.46 -6.43
N ARG A 512 15.00 3.26 -6.05
CA ARG A 512 16.40 3.00 -6.41
C ARG A 512 16.86 1.62 -5.92
N GLN A 513 16.52 1.26 -4.69
CA GLN A 513 16.82 -0.07 -4.14
C GLN A 513 16.15 -1.18 -4.95
N ALA A 514 14.89 -1.01 -5.34
CA ALA A 514 14.18 -1.96 -6.18
C ALA A 514 14.82 -2.09 -7.57
N ALA A 515 15.19 -0.97 -8.20
CA ALA A 515 15.88 -0.98 -9.50
C ALA A 515 17.21 -1.75 -9.42
N LEU A 516 18.01 -1.50 -8.39
CA LEU A 516 19.28 -2.24 -8.18
C LEU A 516 19.05 -3.74 -7.94
N ALA A 517 18.01 -4.13 -7.22
CA ALA A 517 17.64 -5.54 -7.05
C ALA A 517 17.19 -6.18 -8.38
N MET A 518 16.43 -5.45 -9.20
CA MET A 518 16.02 -5.91 -10.54
C MET A 518 17.21 -6.07 -11.47
N ILE A 519 18.18 -5.14 -11.45
CA ILE A 519 19.44 -5.22 -12.21
C ILE A 519 20.22 -6.46 -11.78
N ALA A 520 20.42 -6.65 -10.48
CA ALA A 520 21.16 -7.82 -9.96
C ALA A 520 20.52 -9.14 -10.37
N SER A 521 19.19 -9.21 -10.40
CA SER A 521 18.43 -10.39 -10.85
C SER A 521 18.65 -10.70 -12.34
N ALA A 522 18.64 -9.68 -13.20
CA ALA A 522 18.93 -9.83 -14.64
C ALA A 522 20.38 -10.23 -14.88
N LYS A 523 21.33 -9.60 -14.19
CA LYS A 523 22.77 -9.90 -14.27
C LYS A 523 23.09 -11.33 -13.86
N ALA A 524 22.45 -11.84 -12.81
CA ALA A 524 22.60 -13.24 -12.39
C ALA A 524 22.20 -14.24 -13.49
N ARG A 525 21.34 -13.82 -14.43
CA ARG A 525 20.88 -14.58 -15.60
C ARG A 525 21.68 -14.27 -16.87
N ARG A 526 22.68 -13.40 -16.77
CA ARG A 526 23.47 -12.91 -17.91
C ARG A 526 22.62 -12.19 -18.97
N ILE A 527 21.55 -11.54 -18.56
CA ILE A 527 20.69 -10.74 -19.44
C ILE A 527 21.19 -9.30 -19.41
N PRO A 528 21.60 -8.73 -20.56
CA PRO A 528 22.00 -7.34 -20.65
C PRO A 528 20.88 -6.42 -20.17
N THR A 529 21.25 -5.48 -19.29
CA THR A 529 20.29 -4.64 -18.58
C THR A 529 20.48 -3.18 -18.94
N ILE A 530 19.42 -2.56 -19.43
CA ILE A 530 19.34 -1.14 -19.81
C ILE A 530 18.44 -0.44 -18.80
N VAL A 531 18.87 0.71 -18.30
CA VAL A 531 18.09 1.51 -17.35
C VAL A 531 17.81 2.89 -17.91
N SER A 532 16.58 3.40 -17.78
CA SER A 532 16.17 4.75 -18.16
C SER A 532 15.29 5.37 -17.09
N GLY A 533 15.46 6.64 -16.81
CA GLY A 533 14.61 7.36 -15.86
C GLY A 533 15.28 8.60 -15.29
N SER A 534 14.54 9.36 -14.50
CA SER A 534 15.02 10.61 -13.90
C SER A 534 16.20 10.37 -12.95
N ASP A 535 16.07 9.41 -12.04
CA ASP A 535 17.14 9.08 -11.09
C ASP A 535 18.39 8.49 -11.79
N ALA A 536 18.17 7.65 -12.79
CA ALA A 536 19.26 7.08 -13.57
C ALA A 536 19.98 8.14 -14.41
N THR A 537 19.27 9.16 -14.90
CA THR A 537 19.87 10.31 -15.61
C THR A 537 20.79 11.11 -14.69
N ASP A 538 20.34 11.40 -13.45
CA ASP A 538 21.10 12.19 -12.49
C ASP A 538 22.25 11.39 -11.85
N HIS A 539 22.06 10.08 -11.66
CA HIS A 539 22.96 9.21 -10.88
C HIS A 539 23.43 7.96 -11.66
N ALA A 540 23.75 8.11 -12.95
CA ALA A 540 24.08 6.99 -13.84
C ALA A 540 25.17 6.05 -13.27
N ALA A 541 26.18 6.59 -12.57
CA ALA A 541 27.25 5.81 -11.96
C ALA A 541 26.71 4.75 -10.98
N ILE A 542 25.71 5.08 -10.14
CA ILE A 542 25.13 4.17 -9.16
C ILE A 542 24.51 2.94 -9.84
N TYR A 543 23.81 3.13 -10.94
CA TYR A 543 23.17 2.04 -11.68
C TYR A 543 24.17 1.18 -12.45
N LEU A 544 25.18 1.81 -13.05
CA LEU A 544 26.26 1.12 -13.77
C LEU A 544 27.13 0.29 -12.80
N GLU A 545 27.53 0.87 -11.67
CA GLU A 545 28.24 0.14 -10.61
C GLU A 545 27.38 -0.98 -10.00
N GLY A 546 26.06 -0.78 -9.93
CA GLY A 546 25.06 -1.78 -9.53
C GLY A 546 24.92 -2.93 -10.53
N GLY A 547 25.48 -2.81 -11.74
CA GLY A 547 25.55 -3.87 -12.75
C GLY A 547 24.68 -3.66 -13.97
N ALA A 548 24.09 -2.49 -14.17
CA ALA A 548 23.49 -2.13 -15.46
C ALA A 548 24.58 -2.02 -16.54
N ASP A 549 24.28 -2.46 -17.75
CA ASP A 549 25.23 -2.38 -18.86
C ASP A 549 25.21 -0.99 -19.50
N VAL A 550 24.04 -0.38 -19.61
CA VAL A 550 23.85 0.95 -20.20
C VAL A 550 22.76 1.70 -19.43
N VAL A 551 22.98 2.98 -19.22
CA VAL A 551 21.97 3.94 -18.76
C VAL A 551 21.59 4.86 -19.91
N VAL A 552 20.31 4.92 -20.24
CA VAL A 552 19.73 5.87 -21.20
C VAL A 552 19.40 7.16 -20.44
N THR A 553 19.99 8.27 -20.84
CA THR A 553 19.86 9.58 -20.19
C THR A 553 18.94 10.50 -20.99
N GLY A 554 18.10 11.26 -20.30
CA GLY A 554 17.12 12.13 -20.94
C GLY A 554 15.93 11.36 -21.53
N GLU A 555 15.40 11.84 -22.65
CA GLU A 555 14.25 11.26 -23.34
C GLU A 555 14.66 9.96 -24.07
N GLY A 556 14.12 8.82 -23.66
CA GLY A 556 14.72 7.52 -23.92
C GLY A 556 14.18 6.72 -25.09
N GLU A 557 13.00 7.03 -25.64
CA GLU A 557 12.31 6.18 -26.60
C GLU A 557 13.13 5.91 -27.86
N ILE A 558 13.63 6.98 -28.48
CA ILE A 558 14.44 6.90 -29.70
C ILE A 558 15.84 6.35 -29.38
N THR A 559 16.47 6.82 -28.30
CA THR A 559 17.77 6.34 -27.84
C THR A 559 17.77 4.83 -27.60
N LEU A 560 16.72 4.32 -26.95
CA LEU A 560 16.57 2.89 -26.68
C LEU A 560 16.47 2.07 -27.97
N VAL A 561 15.70 2.54 -28.94
CA VAL A 561 15.56 1.84 -30.24
C VAL A 561 16.90 1.80 -30.98
N GLU A 562 17.62 2.93 -31.03
CA GLU A 562 18.96 3.00 -31.65
C GLU A 562 19.96 2.07 -30.94
N LEU A 563 19.90 2.04 -29.59
CA LEU A 563 20.72 1.14 -28.77
C LEU A 563 20.43 -0.32 -29.08
N LEU A 564 19.15 -0.71 -29.12
CA LEU A 564 18.76 -2.07 -29.48
C LEU A 564 19.22 -2.45 -30.89
N ASP A 565 19.11 -1.53 -31.86
CA ASP A 565 19.57 -1.74 -33.23
C ASP A 565 21.09 -1.98 -33.30
N VAL A 566 21.89 -1.24 -32.54
CA VAL A 566 23.35 -1.45 -32.44
C VAL A 566 23.65 -2.79 -31.76
N LEU A 567 23.03 -3.07 -30.61
CA LEU A 567 23.27 -4.32 -29.84
C LEU A 567 22.83 -5.58 -30.59
N THR A 568 21.88 -5.44 -31.54
CA THR A 568 21.43 -6.58 -32.37
C THR A 568 22.10 -6.64 -33.73
N GLY A 569 22.96 -5.68 -34.05
CA GLY A 569 23.66 -5.60 -35.33
C GLY A 569 22.79 -5.10 -36.49
N ARG A 570 21.61 -4.56 -36.22
CA ARG A 570 20.73 -3.92 -37.22
C ARG A 570 21.24 -2.54 -37.66
N ARG A 571 22.05 -1.89 -36.82
CA ARG A 571 22.75 -0.64 -37.12
C ARG A 571 24.25 -0.85 -36.90
N SER A 572 25.07 -0.37 -37.81
CA SER A 572 26.52 -0.31 -37.65
C SER A 572 26.94 0.84 -36.76
N GLY A 573 28.02 0.67 -36.02
CA GLY A 573 28.60 1.64 -35.07
C GLY A 573 28.63 1.07 -33.65
N GLY A 574 29.33 1.77 -32.74
CA GLY A 574 29.38 1.43 -31.32
C GLY A 574 28.46 2.36 -30.50
N LEU A 575 28.51 2.18 -29.18
CA LEU A 575 27.71 2.97 -28.22
C LEU A 575 28.03 4.48 -28.32
N GLU A 576 29.24 4.84 -28.67
CA GLU A 576 29.72 6.22 -28.84
C GLU A 576 28.98 6.99 -29.94
N THR A 577 28.34 6.27 -30.87
CA THR A 577 27.58 6.87 -31.97
C THR A 577 26.14 7.21 -31.64
N ILE A 578 25.71 6.88 -30.43
CA ILE A 578 24.32 7.06 -29.95
C ILE A 578 24.27 8.21 -28.94
N ASP A 579 23.47 9.22 -29.19
CA ASP A 579 23.26 10.29 -28.24
C ASP A 579 22.42 9.82 -27.03
N GLY A 580 22.74 10.33 -25.82
CA GLY A 580 21.95 10.09 -24.62
C GLY A 580 22.26 8.78 -23.89
N LEU A 581 23.50 8.32 -23.92
CA LEU A 581 23.94 7.14 -23.19
C LEU A 581 24.97 7.47 -22.11
N SER A 582 24.95 6.61 -21.06
CA SER A 582 26.08 6.47 -20.14
C SER A 582 26.39 4.97 -19.97
N TYR A 583 27.68 4.59 -19.99
CA TYR A 583 28.15 3.22 -19.84
C TYR A 583 29.56 3.20 -19.23
N LEU A 584 30.00 2.01 -18.78
CA LEU A 584 31.36 1.83 -18.25
C LEU A 584 32.31 1.43 -19.38
N GLU A 585 33.45 2.13 -19.49
CA GLU A 585 34.50 1.81 -20.45
C GLU A 585 35.84 1.60 -19.71
N GLY A 586 36.12 0.35 -19.33
CA GLY A 586 37.37 -0.06 -18.73
C GLY A 586 37.88 0.90 -17.64
N PRO A 587 39.15 1.33 -17.71
CA PRO A 587 39.75 2.23 -16.72
C PRO A 587 39.22 3.67 -16.78
N ALA A 588 38.58 4.06 -17.88
CA ALA A 588 38.05 5.42 -18.07
C ALA A 588 36.83 5.72 -17.19
N GLY A 589 36.24 4.66 -16.57
CA GLY A 589 35.08 4.81 -15.71
C GLY A 589 33.78 5.02 -16.49
N VAL A 590 32.93 5.95 -16.02
CA VAL A 590 31.65 6.26 -16.69
C VAL A 590 31.88 7.18 -17.87
N VAL A 591 31.59 6.68 -19.07
CA VAL A 591 31.57 7.47 -20.32
C VAL A 591 30.13 7.96 -20.54
N ARG A 592 30.01 9.23 -20.97
CA ARG A 592 28.73 9.83 -21.37
C ARG A 592 28.83 10.28 -22.82
N THR A 593 27.88 9.88 -23.63
CA THR A 593 27.73 10.40 -24.99
C THR A 593 27.12 11.78 -25.01
N ARG A 594 27.01 12.40 -26.17
CA ARG A 594 26.36 13.69 -26.34
C ARG A 594 24.90 13.59 -25.88
N ALA A 595 24.40 14.59 -25.15
CA ALA A 595 22.99 14.64 -24.76
C ALA A 595 22.10 14.69 -26.02
N ARG A 596 21.04 13.87 -26.03
CA ARG A 596 20.06 13.86 -27.12
C ARG A 596 19.15 15.11 -27.03
N ASP A 597 18.83 15.68 -28.18
CA ASP A 597 17.77 16.67 -28.28
C ASP A 597 16.39 16.05 -27.98
N ILE A 598 15.50 16.84 -27.38
CA ILE A 598 14.13 16.38 -27.10
C ILE A 598 13.34 16.11 -28.38
N ILE A 599 12.39 15.21 -28.31
CA ILE A 599 11.44 14.91 -29.38
C ILE A 599 10.52 16.13 -29.58
N ARG A 600 10.63 16.80 -30.71
CA ARG A 600 9.87 18.03 -31.02
C ARG A 600 8.44 17.70 -31.48
N ASP A 601 8.27 16.66 -32.24
CA ASP A 601 6.98 16.17 -32.70
C ASP A 601 6.57 14.90 -31.93
N LEU A 602 5.77 15.10 -30.89
CA LEU A 602 5.22 14.00 -30.09
C LEU A 602 4.16 13.19 -30.86
N GLY A 603 3.61 13.73 -31.96
CA GLY A 603 2.70 13.02 -32.86
C GLY A 603 3.39 11.94 -33.67
N SER A 604 4.72 11.98 -33.81
CA SER A 604 5.50 10.94 -34.47
C SER A 604 5.71 9.69 -33.63
N LEU A 605 5.42 9.72 -32.32
CA LEU A 605 5.49 8.55 -31.46
C LEU A 605 4.24 7.70 -31.62
N PRO A 606 4.37 6.37 -31.60
CA PRO A 606 3.23 5.47 -31.56
C PRO A 606 2.39 5.67 -30.30
N LEU A 607 1.11 5.28 -30.35
CA LEU A 607 0.30 5.21 -29.15
C LEU A 607 0.89 4.19 -28.15
N PRO A 608 0.74 4.42 -26.83
CA PRO A 608 1.29 3.54 -25.81
C PRO A 608 0.79 2.08 -25.98
N ALA A 609 1.64 1.12 -25.71
CA ALA A 609 1.35 -0.30 -25.84
C ALA A 609 0.41 -0.83 -24.74
N TRP A 610 -0.80 -0.30 -24.66
CA TRP A 610 -1.80 -0.63 -23.63
C TRP A 610 -2.21 -2.10 -23.60
N ASP A 611 -2.05 -2.82 -24.70
CA ASP A 611 -2.30 -4.25 -24.79
C ASP A 611 -1.34 -5.10 -23.93
N LEU A 612 -0.20 -4.53 -23.50
CA LEU A 612 0.72 -5.18 -22.58
C LEU A 612 0.25 -5.08 -21.11
N VAL A 613 -0.74 -4.24 -20.80
CA VAL A 613 -1.23 -3.99 -19.45
C VAL A 613 -2.45 -4.87 -19.14
N GLU A 614 -2.46 -5.51 -18.00
CA GLU A 614 -3.67 -6.18 -17.47
C GLU A 614 -4.69 -5.14 -16.97
N VAL A 615 -5.31 -4.38 -17.88
CA VAL A 615 -6.25 -3.28 -17.57
C VAL A 615 -7.39 -3.72 -16.65
N ALA A 616 -7.79 -4.97 -16.68
CA ALA A 616 -8.83 -5.51 -15.81
C ALA A 616 -8.45 -5.44 -14.33
N ARG A 617 -7.15 -5.64 -13.98
CA ARG A 617 -6.65 -5.51 -12.60
C ARG A 617 -6.73 -4.07 -12.10
N TYR A 618 -6.30 -3.10 -12.92
CA TYR A 618 -6.42 -1.67 -12.61
C TYR A 618 -7.87 -1.29 -12.39
N ARG A 619 -8.77 -1.70 -13.30
CA ARG A 619 -10.21 -1.44 -13.21
C ARG A 619 -10.81 -2.01 -11.92
N ALA A 620 -10.43 -3.23 -11.53
CA ALA A 620 -10.91 -3.85 -10.30
C ALA A 620 -10.48 -3.04 -9.06
N ILE A 621 -9.22 -2.62 -8.98
CA ILE A 621 -8.69 -1.81 -7.87
C ILE A 621 -9.42 -0.46 -7.81
N TRP A 622 -9.49 0.27 -8.93
CA TRP A 622 -10.15 1.56 -8.97
C TRP A 622 -11.63 1.49 -8.58
N ARG A 623 -12.39 0.54 -9.17
CA ARG A 623 -13.81 0.40 -8.87
C ARG A 623 -14.09 -0.03 -7.44
N SER A 624 -13.28 -0.92 -6.88
CA SER A 624 -13.45 -1.38 -5.50
C SER A 624 -13.21 -0.27 -4.47
N HIS A 625 -12.28 0.66 -4.74
CA HIS A 625 -11.89 1.69 -3.79
C HIS A 625 -12.56 3.05 -4.05
N HIS A 626 -12.79 3.39 -5.30
CA HIS A 626 -13.27 4.71 -5.72
C HIS A 626 -14.65 4.70 -6.37
N GLY A 627 -15.13 3.54 -6.81
CA GLY A 627 -16.42 3.42 -7.49
C GLY A 627 -16.37 3.77 -8.98
N TYR A 628 -15.21 4.15 -9.51
CA TYR A 628 -14.98 4.46 -10.93
C TYR A 628 -13.63 3.90 -11.37
N PHE A 629 -13.38 3.86 -12.68
CA PHE A 629 -12.10 3.42 -13.25
C PHE A 629 -11.39 4.59 -13.93
N SER A 630 -10.13 4.87 -13.54
CA SER A 630 -9.30 5.92 -14.13
C SER A 630 -8.11 5.35 -14.88
N MET A 631 -7.81 5.92 -16.05
CA MET A 631 -6.59 5.68 -16.81
C MET A 631 -5.76 6.97 -16.92
N ASN A 632 -4.52 6.88 -17.35
CA ASN A 632 -3.64 8.04 -17.54
C ASN A 632 -3.27 8.22 -19.01
N ILE A 633 -3.13 9.47 -19.44
CA ILE A 633 -2.60 9.88 -20.74
C ILE A 633 -1.60 11.02 -20.57
N ALA A 634 -0.72 11.22 -21.54
CA ALA A 634 0.18 12.37 -21.60
C ALA A 634 -0.08 13.15 -22.89
N THR A 635 -0.29 14.45 -22.75
CA THR A 635 -0.55 15.36 -23.88
C THR A 635 0.63 16.25 -24.18
N THR A 636 1.48 16.48 -23.15
CA THR A 636 2.64 17.35 -23.23
C THR A 636 3.85 16.74 -22.51
N ARG A 637 5.03 17.26 -22.83
CA ARG A 637 6.28 16.91 -22.13
C ARG A 637 7.03 18.17 -21.75
N GLY A 638 7.49 18.22 -20.50
CA GLY A 638 8.29 19.29 -19.95
C GLY A 638 7.51 20.55 -19.60
N CYS A 639 8.24 21.55 -19.13
CA CYS A 639 7.70 22.80 -18.65
C CYS A 639 8.72 23.94 -18.95
N PRO A 640 8.32 25.06 -19.59
CA PRO A 640 9.25 26.09 -20.02
C PRO A 640 9.65 27.07 -18.91
N TYR A 641 9.01 26.99 -17.76
CA TYR A 641 9.26 27.90 -16.64
C TYR A 641 10.53 27.56 -15.85
N HIS A 642 11.09 28.56 -15.17
CA HIS A 642 12.41 28.51 -14.54
C HIS A 642 12.33 28.46 -13.00
N CYS A 643 11.26 27.87 -12.42
CA CYS A 643 11.16 27.72 -10.96
C CYS A 643 12.44 27.04 -10.43
N ASN A 644 13.15 27.70 -9.52
CA ASN A 644 14.51 27.33 -9.14
C ASN A 644 14.61 26.06 -8.28
N TRP A 645 13.48 25.52 -7.79
CA TRP A 645 13.39 24.28 -7.00
C TRP A 645 12.96 23.07 -7.84
N CYS A 646 12.46 23.27 -9.07
CA CYS A 646 11.87 22.23 -9.89
C CYS A 646 12.91 21.59 -10.80
N ALA A 647 13.26 20.33 -10.56
CA ALA A 647 14.12 19.56 -11.46
C ALA A 647 13.34 19.02 -12.66
N LYS A 648 13.99 19.03 -13.82
CA LYS A 648 13.44 18.51 -15.07
C LYS A 648 14.52 17.70 -15.79
N PRO A 649 14.97 16.58 -15.19
CA PRO A 649 16.15 15.86 -15.68
C PRO A 649 15.95 15.24 -17.06
N ILE A 650 14.72 14.92 -17.45
CA ILE A 650 14.39 14.25 -18.71
C ILE A 650 14.13 15.27 -19.84
N TYR A 651 13.21 16.21 -19.63
CA TYR A 651 12.72 17.09 -20.71
C TYR A 651 13.34 18.49 -20.67
N GLY A 652 14.09 18.81 -19.62
CA GLY A 652 14.67 20.13 -19.42
C GLY A 652 13.61 21.22 -19.30
N GLN A 653 14.06 22.49 -19.53
CA GLN A 653 13.20 23.69 -19.53
C GLN A 653 12.59 23.94 -20.92
N ARG A 654 12.08 22.90 -21.55
CA ARG A 654 11.45 22.93 -22.87
C ARG A 654 10.03 22.42 -22.75
N TYR A 655 9.21 22.75 -23.73
CA TYR A 655 7.80 22.33 -23.74
C TYR A 655 7.44 21.86 -25.14
N THR A 656 6.98 20.65 -25.23
CA THR A 656 6.42 20.05 -26.46
C THR A 656 5.02 19.54 -26.18
N ALA A 657 4.11 19.71 -27.13
CA ALA A 657 2.72 19.32 -27.00
C ALA A 657 2.27 18.55 -28.24
N ARG A 658 1.52 17.50 -28.04
CA ARG A 658 0.76 16.82 -29.10
C ARG A 658 -0.31 17.77 -29.64
N THR A 659 -0.76 17.55 -30.86
CA THR A 659 -1.90 18.31 -31.36
C THR A 659 -3.19 17.88 -30.62
N PRO A 660 -4.17 18.78 -30.46
CA PRO A 660 -5.46 18.44 -29.88
C PRO A 660 -6.12 17.23 -30.53
N GLU A 661 -6.06 17.17 -31.88
CA GLU A 661 -6.59 16.09 -32.67
C GLU A 661 -6.02 14.73 -32.28
N HIS A 662 -4.69 14.65 -32.19
CA HIS A 662 -4.00 13.40 -31.85
C HIS A 662 -4.32 12.93 -30.42
N VAL A 663 -4.49 13.87 -29.48
CA VAL A 663 -4.91 13.55 -28.11
C VAL A 663 -6.34 13.02 -28.08
N VAL A 664 -7.25 13.66 -28.82
CA VAL A 664 -8.65 13.25 -28.89
C VAL A 664 -8.79 11.89 -29.58
N GLU A 665 -7.97 11.58 -30.59
CA GLU A 665 -7.94 10.25 -31.21
C GLU A 665 -7.56 9.16 -30.20
N GLU A 666 -6.56 9.40 -29.35
CA GLU A 666 -6.23 8.48 -28.26
C GLU A 666 -7.38 8.36 -27.26
N MET A 667 -8.05 9.45 -26.88
CA MET A 667 -9.21 9.40 -25.99
C MET A 667 -10.35 8.58 -26.58
N VAL A 668 -10.66 8.74 -27.85
CA VAL A 668 -11.66 7.91 -28.57
C VAL A 668 -11.27 6.44 -28.53
N TRP A 669 -10.02 6.14 -28.83
CA TRP A 669 -9.48 4.79 -28.80
C TRP A 669 -9.57 4.15 -27.41
N LEU A 670 -9.18 4.87 -26.35
CA LEU A 670 -9.30 4.40 -24.96
C LEU A 670 -10.76 4.21 -24.55
N LYS A 671 -11.66 5.15 -24.96
CA LYS A 671 -13.11 5.06 -24.71
C LYS A 671 -13.71 3.79 -25.32
N GLN A 672 -13.33 3.45 -26.55
CA GLN A 672 -13.83 2.28 -27.26
C GLN A 672 -13.31 0.95 -26.70
N LEU A 673 -12.02 0.86 -26.38
CA LEU A 673 -11.39 -0.41 -25.96
C LEU A 673 -11.51 -0.68 -24.46
N TYR A 674 -11.39 0.35 -23.65
CA TYR A 674 -11.25 0.20 -22.20
C TYR A 674 -12.36 0.88 -21.41
N ALA A 675 -13.16 1.76 -22.02
CA ALA A 675 -14.25 2.47 -21.38
C ALA A 675 -13.89 3.01 -19.97
N PRO A 676 -12.85 3.86 -19.84
CA PRO A 676 -12.54 4.49 -18.55
C PRO A 676 -13.64 5.48 -18.17
N ASP A 677 -13.95 5.55 -16.87
CA ASP A 677 -14.88 6.52 -16.31
C ASP A 677 -14.22 7.89 -16.09
N HIS A 678 -12.88 7.91 -16.08
CA HIS A 678 -12.08 9.08 -15.76
C HIS A 678 -10.67 8.98 -16.36
N LEU A 679 -10.04 10.13 -16.69
CA LEU A 679 -8.64 10.21 -17.11
C LEU A 679 -7.83 11.07 -16.14
N TRP A 680 -6.58 10.69 -15.94
CA TRP A 680 -5.54 11.58 -15.41
C TRP A 680 -4.65 12.03 -16.58
N ILE A 681 -4.67 13.32 -16.86
CA ILE A 681 -3.70 13.94 -17.78
C ILE A 681 -2.41 14.18 -16.99
N ALA A 682 -1.40 13.35 -17.29
CA ALA A 682 -0.15 13.25 -16.51
C ALA A 682 0.92 14.25 -16.97
N ASP A 683 0.50 15.40 -17.44
CA ASP A 683 1.37 16.48 -17.91
C ASP A 683 1.99 17.26 -16.74
N ASP A 684 3.15 17.87 -16.96
CA ASP A 684 3.68 18.86 -16.02
C ASP A 684 2.82 20.14 -15.99
N ILE A 685 2.30 20.55 -17.15
CA ILE A 685 1.34 21.64 -17.31
C ILE A 685 0.47 21.34 -18.52
N PHE A 686 -0.83 21.26 -18.31
CA PHE A 686 -1.80 20.99 -19.35
C PHE A 686 -2.23 22.26 -20.09
N GLY A 687 -2.33 22.20 -21.42
CA GLY A 687 -2.97 23.24 -22.24
C GLY A 687 -2.24 24.59 -22.28
N LEU A 688 -0.91 24.64 -22.08
CA LEU A 688 -0.16 25.90 -22.00
C LEU A 688 -0.08 26.66 -23.34
N LYS A 689 -0.12 25.95 -24.49
CA LYS A 689 0.00 26.57 -25.80
C LYS A 689 -1.29 27.35 -26.11
N PRO A 690 -1.18 28.66 -26.49
CA PRO A 690 -2.36 29.47 -26.79
C PRO A 690 -3.26 28.84 -27.84
N GLY A 691 -4.58 28.88 -27.63
CA GLY A 691 -5.59 28.30 -28.52
C GLY A 691 -5.67 26.78 -28.52
N TRP A 692 -4.80 26.09 -27.75
CA TRP A 692 -4.77 24.63 -27.71
C TRP A 692 -5.97 24.03 -26.98
N ILE A 693 -6.36 24.62 -25.84
CA ILE A 693 -7.43 24.09 -25.02
C ILE A 693 -8.81 24.30 -25.66
N GLU A 694 -9.01 25.43 -26.31
CA GLU A 694 -10.23 25.74 -27.04
C GLU A 694 -10.42 24.73 -28.17
N ARG A 695 -9.38 24.50 -28.96
CA ARG A 695 -9.40 23.52 -30.04
C ARG A 695 -9.56 22.09 -29.53
N PHE A 696 -8.95 21.75 -28.39
CA PHE A 696 -9.12 20.47 -27.74
C PHE A 696 -10.58 20.25 -27.34
N ALA A 697 -11.23 21.25 -26.74
CA ALA A 697 -12.63 21.17 -26.34
C ALA A 697 -13.57 20.99 -27.57
N GLU A 698 -13.30 21.73 -28.68
CA GLU A 698 -14.02 21.55 -29.94
C GLU A 698 -13.92 20.12 -30.50
N PHE A 699 -12.73 19.52 -30.49
CA PHE A 699 -12.53 18.15 -30.96
C PHE A 699 -13.14 17.11 -30.03
N VAL A 700 -13.06 17.30 -28.71
CA VAL A 700 -13.70 16.44 -27.71
C VAL A 700 -15.19 16.33 -27.97
N ASP A 701 -15.84 17.47 -28.24
CA ASP A 701 -17.26 17.52 -28.53
C ASP A 701 -17.58 16.90 -29.90
N HIS A 702 -16.87 17.32 -30.96
CA HIS A 702 -17.07 16.86 -32.33
C HIS A 702 -16.91 15.33 -32.47
N ARG A 703 -16.00 14.72 -31.71
CA ARG A 703 -15.69 13.28 -31.79
C ARG A 703 -16.40 12.45 -30.70
N ASP A 704 -17.33 13.06 -29.92
CA ASP A 704 -17.93 12.42 -28.73
C ASP A 704 -16.88 11.75 -27.82
N ALA A 705 -15.76 12.42 -27.62
CA ALA A 705 -14.62 11.88 -26.89
C ALA A 705 -14.64 12.22 -25.41
N ALA A 706 -15.66 12.91 -24.91
CA ALA A 706 -15.73 13.37 -23.54
C ALA A 706 -15.58 12.22 -22.54
N ILE A 707 -14.56 12.32 -21.71
CA ILE A 707 -14.29 11.48 -20.55
C ILE A 707 -13.91 12.44 -19.44
N PRO A 708 -14.54 12.42 -18.27
CA PRO A 708 -14.14 13.25 -17.13
C PRO A 708 -12.65 13.10 -16.84
N PHE A 709 -11.95 14.21 -16.59
CA PHE A 709 -10.52 14.15 -16.34
C PHE A 709 -10.03 15.11 -15.25
N LYS A 710 -8.83 14.83 -14.74
CA LYS A 710 -8.05 15.75 -13.91
C LYS A 710 -6.75 16.14 -14.61
N CYS A 711 -6.28 17.37 -14.37
CA CYS A 711 -5.06 17.91 -14.95
C CYS A 711 -4.29 18.84 -13.99
N LEU A 712 -3.05 19.20 -14.37
CA LEU A 712 -2.21 20.13 -13.63
C LEU A 712 -2.12 21.45 -14.39
N LEU A 713 -2.30 22.59 -13.69
CA LEU A 713 -2.31 23.93 -14.24
C LEU A 713 -1.39 24.88 -13.47
N ARG A 714 -0.99 25.94 -14.14
CA ARG A 714 -0.49 27.16 -13.48
C ARG A 714 -1.61 28.19 -13.35
N ALA A 715 -1.58 28.96 -12.28
CA ALA A 715 -2.62 29.98 -12.02
C ALA A 715 -2.62 31.11 -13.07
N ASP A 716 -1.44 31.49 -13.59
CA ASP A 716 -1.27 32.60 -14.53
C ASP A 716 -1.80 32.31 -15.95
N GLN A 717 -2.00 31.02 -16.31
CA GLN A 717 -2.57 30.66 -17.62
C GLN A 717 -4.11 30.66 -17.64
N VAL A 718 -4.78 30.68 -16.48
CA VAL A 718 -6.23 30.56 -16.39
C VAL A 718 -6.93 31.89 -16.70
N THR A 719 -7.53 31.98 -17.88
CA THR A 719 -8.46 33.05 -18.27
C THR A 719 -9.90 32.54 -18.16
N ALA A 720 -10.89 33.41 -18.36
CA ALA A 720 -12.30 33.01 -18.37
C ALA A 720 -12.60 32.03 -19.53
N ASP A 721 -12.07 32.32 -20.73
CA ASP A 721 -12.24 31.46 -21.91
C ASP A 721 -11.57 30.12 -21.74
N PHE A 722 -10.34 30.11 -21.18
CA PHE A 722 -9.63 28.87 -20.85
C PHE A 722 -10.42 27.99 -19.87
N ALA A 723 -10.95 28.60 -18.78
CA ALA A 723 -11.73 27.85 -17.80
C ALA A 723 -13.05 27.32 -18.40
N ALA A 724 -13.72 28.10 -19.24
CA ALA A 724 -14.93 27.69 -19.95
C ALA A 724 -14.65 26.51 -20.91
N ALA A 725 -13.61 26.61 -21.74
CA ALA A 725 -13.20 25.53 -22.65
C ALA A 725 -12.81 24.26 -21.90
N LEU A 726 -12.09 24.40 -20.77
CA LEU A 726 -11.70 23.29 -19.93
C LEU A 726 -12.92 22.55 -19.32
N GLY A 727 -13.92 23.31 -18.85
CA GLY A 727 -15.20 22.77 -18.38
C GLY A 727 -15.98 22.07 -19.48
N HIS A 728 -16.01 22.66 -20.69
CA HIS A 728 -16.66 22.08 -21.88
C HIS A 728 -16.00 20.76 -22.30
N ALA A 729 -14.69 20.65 -22.18
CA ALA A 729 -13.94 19.42 -22.45
C ALA A 729 -14.10 18.34 -21.36
N ALA A 730 -14.99 18.54 -20.38
CA ALA A 730 -15.28 17.64 -19.27
C ALA A 730 -14.17 17.55 -18.20
N CYS A 731 -13.36 18.58 -18.00
CA CYS A 731 -12.45 18.64 -16.86
C CYS A 731 -13.24 18.62 -15.53
N GLN A 732 -12.94 17.64 -14.70
CA GLN A 732 -13.57 17.50 -13.39
C GLN A 732 -12.77 18.17 -12.28
N THR A 733 -11.44 18.09 -12.36
CA THR A 733 -10.56 18.59 -11.31
C THR A 733 -9.28 19.18 -11.91
N ALA A 734 -8.99 20.43 -11.56
CA ALA A 734 -7.76 21.12 -11.89
C ALA A 734 -6.88 21.29 -10.63
N TRP A 735 -5.65 20.80 -10.68
CA TRP A 735 -4.67 21.04 -9.63
C TRP A 735 -3.78 22.21 -9.98
N ILE A 736 -3.72 23.19 -9.10
CA ILE A 736 -2.90 24.41 -9.27
C ILE A 736 -1.67 24.31 -8.38
N GLY A 737 -0.49 24.55 -8.96
CA GLY A 737 0.73 24.79 -8.21
C GLY A 737 0.67 26.14 -7.51
N ALA A 738 -0.04 26.24 -6.39
CA ALA A 738 -0.17 27.46 -5.61
C ALA A 738 1.10 27.75 -4.79
N GLU A 739 1.75 26.73 -4.27
CA GLU A 739 2.98 26.69 -3.47
C GLU A 739 2.88 27.48 -2.17
N SER A 740 2.72 28.81 -2.24
CA SER A 740 2.65 29.71 -1.07
C SER A 740 1.64 30.84 -1.29
N GLY A 741 1.03 31.30 -0.21
CA GLY A 741 0.24 32.57 -0.16
C GLY A 741 1.09 33.80 0.12
N SER A 742 2.41 33.67 0.23
CA SER A 742 3.33 34.78 0.37
C SER A 742 4.00 35.10 -0.95
N GLN A 743 3.80 36.33 -1.47
CA GLN A 743 4.46 36.77 -2.70
C GLN A 743 5.96 36.71 -2.57
N ARG A 744 6.51 37.09 -1.41
CA ARG A 744 7.94 37.01 -1.12
C ARG A 744 8.51 35.59 -1.32
N VAL A 745 7.76 34.57 -0.90
CA VAL A 745 8.20 33.18 -1.06
C VAL A 745 8.07 32.74 -2.52
N LEU A 746 7.00 33.12 -3.22
CA LEU A 746 6.82 32.83 -4.65
C LEU A 746 7.92 33.47 -5.50
N ASP A 747 8.32 34.71 -5.16
CA ASP A 747 9.41 35.42 -5.84
C ASP A 747 10.75 34.72 -5.55
N ALA A 748 11.02 34.36 -4.30
CA ALA A 748 12.22 33.62 -3.92
C ALA A 748 12.33 32.25 -4.62
N MET A 749 11.19 31.61 -4.93
CA MET A 749 11.09 30.35 -5.70
C MET A 749 11.23 30.58 -7.23
N GLU A 750 11.27 31.83 -7.68
CA GLU A 750 11.21 32.20 -9.10
C GLU A 750 9.98 31.56 -9.79
N LYS A 751 8.87 31.49 -9.05
CA LYS A 751 7.64 30.86 -9.55
C LYS A 751 7.02 31.65 -10.69
N GLY A 752 7.16 32.99 -10.67
CA GLY A 752 6.64 33.90 -11.70
C GLY A 752 5.10 34.01 -11.66
N THR A 753 4.44 33.58 -10.61
CA THR A 753 2.98 33.75 -10.38
C THR A 753 2.74 34.72 -9.24
N ARG A 754 1.59 35.40 -9.25
CA ARG A 754 1.13 36.29 -8.19
C ARG A 754 0.00 35.63 -7.39
N VAL A 755 -0.11 35.95 -6.11
CA VAL A 755 -1.16 35.42 -5.23
C VAL A 755 -2.54 35.76 -5.78
N GLU A 756 -2.74 36.97 -6.30
CA GLU A 756 -4.01 37.41 -6.90
C GLU A 756 -4.39 36.59 -8.14
N GLN A 757 -3.40 36.06 -8.87
CA GLN A 757 -3.65 35.15 -10.00
C GLN A 757 -4.16 33.79 -9.51
N ILE A 758 -3.67 33.28 -8.37
CA ILE A 758 -4.14 32.04 -7.76
C ILE A 758 -5.60 32.19 -7.35
N GLU A 759 -5.95 33.31 -6.70
CA GLU A 759 -7.33 33.62 -6.28
C GLU A 759 -8.26 33.72 -7.48
N ARG A 760 -7.84 34.49 -8.52
CA ARG A 760 -8.61 34.65 -9.76
C ARG A 760 -8.80 33.32 -10.49
N ALA A 761 -7.75 32.51 -10.65
CA ALA A 761 -7.82 31.23 -11.31
C ALA A 761 -8.78 30.28 -10.59
N THR A 762 -8.69 30.23 -9.26
CA THR A 762 -9.58 29.37 -8.44
C THR A 762 -11.04 29.75 -8.64
N ARG A 763 -11.35 31.05 -8.62
CA ARG A 763 -12.72 31.55 -8.82
C ARG A 763 -13.24 31.19 -10.22
N LEU A 764 -12.46 31.46 -11.29
CA LEU A 764 -12.85 31.15 -12.66
C LEU A 764 -13.09 29.66 -12.90
N LEU A 765 -12.26 28.79 -12.33
CA LEU A 765 -12.45 27.35 -12.43
C LEU A 765 -13.69 26.88 -11.66
N HIS A 766 -13.97 27.42 -10.47
CA HIS A 766 -15.20 27.13 -9.73
C HIS A 766 -16.46 27.62 -10.50
N GLU A 767 -16.39 28.81 -11.13
CA GLU A 767 -17.46 29.34 -11.97
C GLU A 767 -17.74 28.42 -13.18
N ALA A 768 -16.70 27.77 -13.72
CA ALA A 768 -16.82 26.77 -14.77
C ALA A 768 -17.22 25.36 -14.26
N GLY A 769 -17.51 25.20 -12.96
CA GLY A 769 -17.93 23.94 -12.37
C GLY A 769 -16.79 22.94 -12.13
N ILE A 770 -15.54 23.38 -12.19
CA ILE A 770 -14.35 22.56 -12.03
C ILE A 770 -13.89 22.57 -10.57
N HIS A 771 -13.63 21.40 -9.99
CA HIS A 771 -13.02 21.29 -8.67
C HIS A 771 -11.56 21.73 -8.71
N VAL A 772 -11.09 22.46 -7.69
CA VAL A 772 -9.74 22.99 -7.62
C VAL A 772 -8.95 22.36 -6.49
N GLY A 773 -7.80 21.75 -6.82
CA GLY A 773 -6.81 21.29 -5.86
C GLY A 773 -5.63 22.25 -5.79
N PHE A 774 -5.04 22.42 -4.60
CA PHE A 774 -3.81 23.20 -4.43
C PHE A 774 -2.63 22.29 -4.06
N PHE A 775 -1.50 22.44 -4.73
CA PHE A 775 -0.22 22.03 -4.20
C PHE A 775 0.37 23.15 -3.35
N LEU A 776 0.71 22.82 -2.11
CA LEU A 776 1.31 23.73 -1.14
C LEU A 776 2.67 23.19 -0.72
N GLN A 777 3.65 24.11 -0.60
CA GLN A 777 5.01 23.75 -0.24
C GLN A 777 5.49 24.63 0.92
N PHE A 778 6.00 24.01 1.98
CA PHE A 778 6.51 24.70 3.16
C PHE A 778 7.99 24.43 3.37
N GLY A 779 8.62 25.33 4.14
CA GLY A 779 10.02 25.20 4.53
C GLY A 779 11.02 25.67 3.48
N TYR A 780 10.61 26.48 2.51
CA TYR A 780 11.55 27.15 1.62
C TYR A 780 12.50 28.02 2.45
N PRO A 781 13.79 28.19 2.08
CA PRO A 781 14.73 28.99 2.85
C PRO A 781 14.17 30.37 3.21
N ASP A 782 14.39 30.79 4.45
CA ASP A 782 13.93 32.07 5.01
C ASP A 782 12.41 32.25 5.09
N GLU A 783 11.61 31.20 4.86
CA GLU A 783 10.16 31.24 5.07
C GLU A 783 9.84 31.52 6.54
N THR A 784 9.12 32.60 6.81
CA THR A 784 8.75 33.03 8.17
C THR A 784 7.37 32.49 8.57
N ARG A 785 7.03 32.64 9.85
CA ARG A 785 5.70 32.32 10.34
C ARG A 785 4.63 33.15 9.66
N GLU A 786 4.90 34.44 9.38
CA GLU A 786 3.98 35.34 8.66
C GLU A 786 3.68 34.83 7.25
N ASP A 787 4.70 34.32 6.53
CA ASP A 787 4.53 33.76 5.19
C ASP A 787 3.65 32.50 5.22
N ILE A 788 3.85 31.65 6.24
CA ILE A 788 3.01 30.47 6.47
C ILE A 788 1.57 30.89 6.76
N ASP A 789 1.34 31.90 7.61
CA ASP A 789 -0.01 32.38 7.94
C ASP A 789 -0.70 32.98 6.71
N LYS A 790 0.02 33.67 5.78
CA LYS A 790 -0.49 34.11 4.48
C LYS A 790 -0.91 32.91 3.61
N THR A 791 -0.15 31.83 3.63
CA THR A 791 -0.50 30.61 2.89
C THR A 791 -1.77 29.96 3.46
N LEU A 792 -1.90 29.90 4.77
CA LEU A 792 -3.13 29.42 5.42
C LEU A 792 -4.33 30.31 5.09
N GLU A 793 -4.13 31.63 5.03
CA GLU A 793 -5.19 32.58 4.67
C GLU A 793 -5.61 32.44 3.20
N MET A 794 -4.68 32.29 2.27
CA MET A 794 -4.98 32.00 0.87
C MET A 794 -5.86 30.74 0.75
N VAL A 795 -5.55 29.66 1.48
CA VAL A 795 -6.39 28.44 1.49
C VAL A 795 -7.79 28.72 2.04
N ARG A 796 -7.93 29.64 3.03
CA ARG A 796 -9.24 30.03 3.59
C ARG A 796 -10.05 30.86 2.62
N VAL A 797 -9.43 31.81 1.91
CA VAL A 797 -10.05 32.71 0.94
C VAL A 797 -10.44 31.95 -0.33
N CYS A 798 -9.49 31.26 -0.95
CA CYS A 798 -9.72 30.54 -2.20
C CYS A 798 -10.64 29.35 -2.08
N ARG A 799 -10.70 28.71 -0.90
CA ARG A 799 -11.54 27.53 -0.62
C ARG A 799 -11.37 26.38 -1.62
N PRO A 800 -10.12 25.92 -1.87
CA PRO A 800 -9.93 24.80 -2.78
C PRO A 800 -10.71 23.57 -2.32
N ASP A 801 -11.02 22.67 -3.26
CA ASP A 801 -11.73 21.42 -2.99
C ASP A 801 -10.81 20.34 -2.44
N ASP A 802 -9.50 20.44 -2.73
CA ASP A 802 -8.48 19.54 -2.19
C ASP A 802 -7.13 20.25 -1.99
N ILE A 803 -6.27 19.67 -1.15
CA ILE A 803 -4.91 20.17 -0.90
C ILE A 803 -3.89 19.04 -0.86
N GLY A 804 -2.77 19.23 -1.53
CA GLY A 804 -1.55 18.44 -1.39
C GLY A 804 -0.48 19.28 -0.69
N VAL A 805 0.05 18.81 0.43
CA VAL A 805 1.04 19.54 1.23
C VAL A 805 2.36 18.80 1.23
N SER A 806 3.43 19.48 0.87
CA SER A 806 4.81 18.98 0.89
C SER A 806 5.75 19.94 1.61
N VAL A 807 6.96 19.48 1.87
CA VAL A 807 8.08 20.34 2.26
C VAL A 807 8.96 20.62 1.06
N SER A 808 9.72 21.71 1.09
CA SER A 808 10.68 22.05 0.02
C SER A 808 11.79 21.00 -0.04
N TYR A 809 12.06 20.53 -1.24
CA TYR A 809 12.99 19.43 -1.50
C TYR A 809 14.06 19.85 -2.51
N PRO A 810 15.35 19.83 -2.14
CA PRO A 810 16.44 20.21 -3.04
C PRO A 810 16.71 19.07 -4.04
N LEU A 811 16.18 19.20 -5.24
CA LEU A 811 16.40 18.24 -6.32
C LEU A 811 17.74 18.48 -7.02
N PRO A 812 18.54 17.45 -7.33
CA PRO A 812 19.79 17.60 -8.07
C PRO A 812 19.60 18.39 -9.37
N GLY A 813 20.64 19.15 -9.76
CA GLY A 813 20.61 19.96 -10.97
C GLY A 813 19.82 21.29 -10.87
N THR A 814 19.18 21.60 -9.73
CA THR A 814 18.43 22.84 -9.54
C THR A 814 19.27 23.95 -8.87
N PRO A 815 19.01 25.23 -9.14
CA PRO A 815 19.64 26.33 -8.41
C PRO A 815 19.39 26.26 -6.90
N PHE A 816 18.23 25.78 -6.49
CA PHE A 816 17.91 25.54 -5.09
C PHE A 816 18.82 24.47 -4.45
N TYR A 817 19.03 23.34 -5.14
CA TYR A 817 19.98 22.32 -4.68
C TYR A 817 21.39 22.90 -4.50
N GLN A 818 21.90 23.66 -5.48
CA GLN A 818 23.21 24.29 -5.40
C GLN A 818 23.32 25.21 -4.19
N ARG A 819 22.27 25.98 -3.88
CA ARG A 819 22.22 26.90 -2.73
C ARG A 819 22.33 26.17 -1.39
N VAL A 820 21.72 24.99 -1.24
CA VAL A 820 21.68 24.25 0.03
C VAL A 820 22.60 23.02 0.05
N GLN A 821 23.36 22.77 -1.00
CA GLN A 821 24.18 21.56 -1.16
C GLN A 821 25.17 21.34 0.00
N SER A 822 25.81 22.42 0.50
CA SER A 822 26.73 22.35 1.63
C SER A 822 26.05 21.99 2.98
N GLN A 823 24.73 22.08 3.04
CA GLN A 823 23.93 21.79 4.23
C GLN A 823 23.34 20.38 4.18
N LEU A 824 23.44 19.68 3.04
CA LEU A 824 22.93 18.32 2.91
C LEU A 824 23.74 17.36 3.76
N GLY A 825 23.04 16.66 4.66
CA GLY A 825 23.65 15.65 5.53
C GLY A 825 23.73 14.28 4.84
N GLN A 826 23.69 13.22 5.64
CA GLN A 826 23.69 11.85 5.13
C GLN A 826 22.41 11.49 4.37
N LYS A 827 21.31 12.21 4.64
CA LYS A 827 20.03 12.02 3.95
C LYS A 827 20.04 12.79 2.63
N GLN A 828 20.19 12.07 1.54
CA GLN A 828 20.23 12.66 0.20
C GLN A 828 18.96 12.37 -0.62
N ASN A 829 18.01 11.62 -0.08
CA ASN A 829 16.77 11.26 -0.78
C ASN A 829 15.59 11.06 0.14
N TRP A 830 14.38 11.18 -0.38
CA TRP A 830 13.17 10.80 0.32
C TRP A 830 13.06 9.27 0.40
N VAL A 831 12.53 8.78 1.53
CA VAL A 831 12.31 7.35 1.72
C VAL A 831 11.02 6.93 1.03
N ASP A 832 9.95 7.70 1.24
CA ASP A 832 8.63 7.49 0.65
C ASP A 832 7.87 8.84 0.55
N SER A 833 6.67 8.83 0.00
CA SER A 833 5.85 10.04 -0.20
C SER A 833 5.30 10.69 1.09
N ASN A 834 5.46 10.05 2.25
CA ASN A 834 5.13 10.61 3.57
C ASN A 834 6.33 11.23 4.28
N ASP A 835 7.51 11.20 3.68
CA ASP A 835 8.72 11.71 4.29
C ASP A 835 8.72 13.25 4.27
N LEU A 836 8.40 13.85 5.41
CA LEU A 836 8.40 15.30 5.64
C LEU A 836 9.70 15.79 6.32
N ALA A 837 10.75 14.97 6.31
CA ALA A 837 12.01 15.36 6.92
C ALA A 837 12.79 16.30 6.01
N MET A 838 13.09 17.49 6.51
CA MET A 838 13.94 18.48 5.82
C MET A 838 15.33 17.90 5.59
N MET A 839 15.92 18.16 4.43
CA MET A 839 17.25 17.69 4.06
C MET A 839 18.34 18.75 4.25
N TYR A 840 17.94 19.98 4.48
CA TYR A 840 18.80 21.14 4.69
C TYR A 840 18.34 21.96 5.92
N HIS A 841 19.06 23.02 6.25
CA HIS A 841 18.76 23.89 7.38
C HIS A 841 17.58 24.82 7.06
N ALA A 842 16.37 24.38 7.41
CA ALA A 842 15.18 25.21 7.29
C ALA A 842 15.01 26.16 8.50
N THR A 843 14.13 27.15 8.38
CA THR A 843 13.85 28.16 9.44
C THR A 843 13.41 27.51 10.77
N TYR A 844 12.67 26.36 10.69
CA TYR A 844 12.13 25.68 11.88
C TYR A 844 12.63 24.24 11.97
N VAL A 845 12.52 23.68 13.16
CA VAL A 845 12.86 22.27 13.42
C VAL A 845 11.94 21.33 12.63
N PRO A 846 12.38 20.10 12.25
CA PRO A 846 11.57 19.16 11.45
C PRO A 846 10.21 18.84 12.05
N ASP A 847 10.11 18.78 13.38
CA ASP A 847 8.84 18.52 14.09
C ASP A 847 7.82 19.65 13.90
N PHE A 848 8.27 20.87 13.67
CA PHE A 848 7.39 21.99 13.30
C PHE A 848 6.65 21.70 11.99
N TYR A 849 7.37 21.28 10.95
CA TYR A 849 6.74 21.01 9.65
C TYR A 849 5.80 19.81 9.70
N ARG A 850 6.09 18.78 10.51
CA ARG A 850 5.15 17.67 10.76
C ARG A 850 3.88 18.15 11.48
N ALA A 851 4.02 19.00 12.49
CA ALA A 851 2.90 19.60 13.20
C ALA A 851 2.09 20.55 12.29
N LEU A 852 2.78 21.36 11.46
CA LEU A 852 2.18 22.25 10.49
C LEU A 852 1.36 21.46 9.46
N HIS A 853 1.92 20.40 8.86
CA HIS A 853 1.22 19.52 7.94
C HIS A 853 -0.08 18.96 8.56
N ALA A 854 0.00 18.49 9.81
CA ALA A 854 -1.18 18.00 10.53
C ALA A 854 -2.22 19.11 10.77
N LEU A 855 -1.78 20.33 11.09
CA LEU A 855 -2.64 21.49 11.31
C LEU A 855 -3.36 21.91 10.01
N VAL A 856 -2.63 22.07 8.92
CA VAL A 856 -3.17 22.48 7.61
C VAL A 856 -4.27 21.51 7.16
N HIS A 857 -4.00 20.22 7.20
CA HIS A 857 -5.00 19.19 6.86
C HIS A 857 -6.18 19.16 7.85
N ALA A 858 -5.95 19.42 9.15
CA ALA A 858 -7.03 19.45 10.12
C ALA A 858 -7.97 20.66 9.90
N GLU A 859 -7.41 21.86 9.64
CA GLU A 859 -8.19 23.07 9.32
C GLU A 859 -8.97 22.90 8.02
N PHE A 860 -8.32 22.40 6.97
CA PHE A 860 -8.96 22.13 5.69
C PHE A 860 -10.17 21.18 5.83
N ARG A 861 -9.98 20.05 6.51
CA ARG A 861 -11.06 19.07 6.72
C ARG A 861 -12.16 19.61 7.67
N ALA A 862 -11.83 20.43 8.67
CA ALA A 862 -12.81 21.04 9.55
C ALA A 862 -13.73 21.97 8.76
N ARG A 863 -13.17 22.79 7.87
CA ARG A 863 -13.94 23.67 6.99
C ARG A 863 -14.86 22.87 6.07
N ARG A 864 -14.36 21.84 5.36
CA ARG A 864 -15.20 20.98 4.51
C ARG A 864 -16.36 20.35 5.29
N SER A 865 -16.08 19.87 6.51
CA SER A 865 -17.11 19.31 7.37
C SER A 865 -18.15 20.37 7.78
N ALA A 866 -17.71 21.60 8.06
CA ALA A 866 -18.63 22.71 8.37
C ALA A 866 -19.51 23.07 7.17
N ASP A 867 -18.96 23.10 5.96
CA ASP A 867 -19.71 23.39 4.74
C ASP A 867 -20.73 22.27 4.42
N GLU A 868 -20.39 21.01 4.67
CA GLU A 868 -21.34 19.89 4.54
C GLU A 868 -22.47 19.97 5.56
N VAL A 869 -22.16 20.33 6.81
CA VAL A 869 -23.17 20.52 7.87
C VAL A 869 -24.08 21.69 7.51
N LYS A 870 -23.54 22.83 7.05
CA LYS A 870 -24.34 23.97 6.61
C LYS A 870 -25.31 23.61 5.48
N ARG A 871 -24.83 22.85 4.48
CA ARG A 871 -25.68 22.35 3.37
C ARG A 871 -26.81 21.43 3.87
N ALA A 872 -26.51 20.56 4.84
CA ALA A 872 -27.52 19.68 5.43
C ALA A 872 -28.56 20.44 6.23
N LEU A 873 -28.18 21.49 6.96
CA LEU A 873 -29.09 22.36 7.69
C LEU A 873 -29.97 23.19 6.75
N ALA A 874 -29.42 23.63 5.62
CA ALA A 874 -30.19 24.36 4.61
C ALA A 874 -31.20 23.47 3.86
N GLN A 875 -30.98 22.16 3.79
CA GLN A 875 -31.85 21.19 3.10
C GLN A 875 -32.06 19.93 3.95
N PRO A 876 -32.78 19.99 5.07
CA PRO A 876 -32.87 18.89 6.04
C PRO A 876 -33.50 17.61 5.46
N LEU A 877 -34.44 17.72 4.53
CA LEU A 877 -35.07 16.58 3.87
C LEU A 877 -34.13 15.82 2.93
N ARG A 878 -32.98 16.40 2.58
CA ARG A 878 -31.92 15.76 1.78
C ARG A 878 -30.72 15.32 2.63
N ALA A 879 -30.87 15.31 3.95
CA ALA A 879 -29.82 14.86 4.84
C ALA A 879 -29.49 13.37 4.60
N ARG A 880 -28.19 13.07 4.49
CA ARG A 880 -27.65 11.72 4.27
C ARG A 880 -26.70 11.35 5.41
N PRO A 881 -26.37 10.06 5.64
CA PRO A 881 -25.44 9.64 6.69
C PRO A 881 -24.06 10.35 6.65
N ARG A 882 -23.63 10.81 5.47
CA ARG A 882 -22.41 11.62 5.31
C ARG A 882 -22.44 12.93 6.12
N HIS A 883 -23.59 13.57 6.23
CA HIS A 883 -23.72 14.85 6.96
C HIS A 883 -23.61 14.65 8.48
N ALA A 884 -24.16 13.54 9.01
CA ALA A 884 -23.95 13.17 10.40
C ALA A 884 -22.47 12.87 10.69
N ARG A 885 -21.77 12.23 9.74
CA ARG A 885 -20.31 12.00 9.81
C ARG A 885 -19.54 13.31 9.81
N ALA A 886 -19.92 14.26 8.94
CA ALA A 886 -19.30 15.58 8.88
C ALA A 886 -19.49 16.35 10.20
N ALA A 887 -20.67 16.29 10.82
CA ALA A 887 -20.92 16.89 12.13
C ALA A 887 -20.05 16.29 13.23
N MET A 888 -19.92 14.96 13.30
CA MET A 888 -19.02 14.30 14.27
C MET A 888 -17.55 14.67 14.04
N GLN A 889 -17.12 14.74 12.79
CA GLN A 889 -15.77 15.17 12.44
C GLN A 889 -15.51 16.62 12.85
N LEU A 890 -16.49 17.50 12.65
CA LEU A 890 -16.38 18.90 13.05
C LEU A 890 -16.20 19.03 14.57
N VAL A 891 -17.01 18.32 15.37
CA VAL A 891 -16.88 18.28 16.83
C VAL A 891 -15.49 17.75 17.26
N SER A 892 -15.04 16.64 16.69
CA SER A 892 -13.71 16.08 16.98
C SER A 892 -12.60 17.09 16.68
N ARG A 893 -12.75 17.85 15.60
CA ARG A 893 -11.73 18.83 15.20
C ARG A 893 -11.80 20.12 16.03
N ALA A 894 -12.97 20.52 16.49
CA ALA A 894 -13.09 21.64 17.44
C ALA A 894 -12.25 21.40 18.71
N VAL A 895 -12.09 20.14 19.13
CA VAL A 895 -11.25 19.76 20.29
C VAL A 895 -9.77 19.67 19.91
N THR A 896 -9.42 19.14 18.73
CA THR A 896 -8.02 18.86 18.35
C THR A 896 -7.30 20.07 17.76
N LEU A 897 -7.97 20.96 17.03
CA LEU A 897 -7.35 22.13 16.38
C LEU A 897 -6.64 23.08 17.36
N PRO A 898 -7.22 23.46 18.53
CA PRO A 898 -6.53 24.34 19.47
C PRO A 898 -5.22 23.72 19.99
N SER A 899 -5.18 22.39 20.15
CA SER A 899 -3.97 21.67 20.58
C SER A 899 -2.90 21.67 19.48
N LEU A 900 -3.29 21.42 18.24
CA LEU A 900 -2.37 21.46 17.08
C LEU A 900 -1.78 22.86 16.88
N ARG A 901 -2.62 23.91 16.95
CA ARG A 901 -2.15 25.31 16.88
C ARG A 901 -1.12 25.61 17.95
N ARG A 902 -1.45 25.29 19.22
CA ARG A 902 -0.50 25.49 20.33
C ARG A 902 0.81 24.71 20.12
N THR A 903 0.75 23.54 19.55
CA THR A 903 1.95 22.74 19.24
C THR A 903 2.80 23.42 18.18
N VAL A 904 2.20 23.89 17.09
CA VAL A 904 2.91 24.64 16.03
C VAL A 904 3.52 25.92 16.60
N ASP A 905 2.76 26.70 17.41
CA ASP A 905 3.24 27.95 18.00
C ASP A 905 4.39 27.73 19.00
N ARG A 906 4.35 26.63 19.74
CA ARG A 906 5.44 26.24 20.65
C ARG A 906 6.68 25.83 19.86
N LEU A 907 6.53 25.01 18.81
CA LEU A 907 7.65 24.53 17.99
C LEU A 907 8.26 25.64 17.13
N ALA A 908 7.50 26.69 16.78
CA ALA A 908 8.02 27.88 16.10
C ALA A 908 9.01 28.69 16.96
N LYS A 909 8.96 28.53 18.28
CA LYS A 909 9.87 29.19 19.24
C LYS A 909 11.10 28.34 19.58
N VAL A 910 11.16 27.10 19.12
CA VAL A 910 12.32 26.23 19.33
C VAL A 910 13.43 26.67 18.40
N PRO A 911 14.61 27.05 18.89
CA PRO A 911 15.74 27.39 18.03
C PRO A 911 16.06 26.23 17.10
N ALA A 912 16.25 26.50 15.82
CA ALA A 912 16.76 25.50 14.92
C ALA A 912 18.12 25.01 15.42
N PRO A 913 18.42 23.71 15.40
CA PRO A 913 19.67 23.15 15.94
C PRO A 913 20.89 23.49 15.06
N TYR A 914 20.75 24.46 14.18
CA TYR A 914 21.76 24.87 13.22
C TYR A 914 22.23 26.30 13.52
N PRO A 915 23.51 26.63 13.30
CA PRO A 915 23.98 28.00 13.43
C PRO A 915 23.13 28.90 12.50
N ALA A 916 22.78 30.10 13.02
CA ALA A 916 22.02 31.06 12.23
C ALA A 916 22.73 31.30 10.90
N VAL A 917 22.07 31.03 9.78
CA VAL A 917 22.58 31.38 8.47
C VAL A 917 22.61 32.92 8.44
N VAL A 918 23.83 33.49 8.38
CA VAL A 918 23.98 34.93 8.13
C VAL A 918 23.26 35.18 6.79
N PRO A 919 22.29 36.10 6.72
CA PRO A 919 21.61 36.38 5.48
C PRO A 919 22.68 36.76 4.43
N SER A 920 22.82 35.97 3.39
CA SER A 920 23.61 36.37 2.22
C SER A 920 23.00 37.67 1.72
N ALA A 921 23.75 38.72 1.74
CA ALA A 921 23.38 40.01 1.16
C ALA A 921 22.79 39.72 -0.23
N VAL A 922 21.61 40.25 -0.46
CA VAL A 922 20.94 40.23 -1.76
C VAL A 922 21.92 40.79 -2.76
N LEU A 923 22.53 39.95 -3.59
CA LEU A 923 23.30 40.38 -4.73
C LEU A 923 22.32 41.09 -5.67
N SER A 924 22.51 42.40 -5.82
CA SER A 924 21.78 43.18 -6.81
C SER A 924 22.08 42.64 -8.21
N PRO A 925 21.17 42.77 -9.18
CA PRO A 925 21.29 42.15 -10.51
C PRO A 925 22.40 42.77 -11.41
N GLN A 926 23.32 43.55 -10.89
CA GLN A 926 24.26 44.32 -11.69
C GLN A 926 25.71 43.78 -11.81
N GLU A 927 26.04 42.63 -11.20
CA GLU A 927 27.44 42.14 -11.26
C GLU A 927 27.63 40.72 -11.86
N ALA A 928 26.75 40.28 -12.74
CA ALA A 928 26.94 39.03 -13.50
C ALA A 928 27.00 39.32 -15.02
N ALA A 929 27.84 40.24 -15.45
CA ALA A 929 28.23 40.34 -16.86
C ALA A 929 29.58 39.63 -17.04
N VAL A 930 29.56 38.37 -17.40
CA VAL A 930 30.71 37.65 -17.97
C VAL A 930 30.74 37.96 -19.47
N PRO A 931 31.88 38.37 -20.05
CA PRO A 931 31.98 38.66 -21.47
C PRO A 931 31.83 37.40 -22.32
N SER A 932 30.92 37.42 -23.28
CA SER A 932 30.81 36.45 -24.33
C SER A 932 31.98 36.56 -25.31
N GLU A 933 32.94 35.63 -25.26
CA GLU A 933 33.81 35.37 -26.42
C GLU A 933 33.03 34.48 -27.39
N GLN A 934 32.76 35.01 -28.57
CA GLN A 934 32.37 34.29 -29.77
C GLN A 934 33.61 33.64 -30.40
N PRO A 935 33.59 32.38 -30.78
CA PRO A 935 34.48 31.87 -31.81
C PRO A 935 33.80 31.97 -33.19
N ARG A 936 34.58 32.32 -34.15
CA ARG A 936 34.28 32.43 -35.58
C ARG A 936 33.80 31.11 -36.19
#